data_a9d42f2e88f36fd161a4d047667f37ed
#
_entry.id   a9d42f2e88f36fd161a4d047667f37ed
#
_cell.length_a   1.000
_cell.length_b   1.000
_cell.length_c   1.000
_cell.angle_alpha   90.00
_cell.angle_beta   90.00
_cell.angle_gamma   90.00
#
_symmetry.space_group_name_H-M   'P 1'
#
loop_
_entity.id
_entity.type
_entity.pdbx_description
1 polymer ?
#
loop_
_entity_poly.entity_id
_entity_poly.type
_entity_poly.pdbx_seq_one_letter_code
_entity_poly.pdbx_strand_id
1 'polypeptide(L)'
;MNHKYLCLLLLFLIVGCQHNTDTSPSVLKEMCQRLFPRHAQSFLFELLTDSIETDRFILESSQGKIRIKGNNRNSLAAGLNHYLKNYCHTHVSWYASEAVEMPDVLPEIPQPVYIRAKCDNRFFLNYCTFGYTMPYWKWQDWERLIDWMALNGVTMPLAITGQESIWYKVWTDMGLSDEQVRSYFTGPAHLPWHRMSNVDYWQSPLPQSWLKDQEELQKRILEREREFDMTPVLPAFAGHVPAELKSIYPNAKIYQMSQWGGFDEKYRSHFIDPMDSLYQVIQHRFLEEQTKVYGTDHIYGIDPFNEVDSPDWSEDFLANVSSKIYESIHQVDSAAQWLQMTWMFFYDKKKWTQPRIRSFLKAVPDNKLILLDYYCNHTEIWRETEKYYGNPYIWCYLGNFGGNTMIAGNLNDIDFKIKRLFKEGGDNVYGLGATLEGFDVNPLMYEFVFDRAWDYPVTTDQWITTWAMCRGGAQDANIIKAWRAMHQKIYTKHATCGQSVLMNARPRLTGTKSWNTNPDIHYANNDLWQIWKELLKARNIKKSDFRFDVINIGRQVLGNLFSEYRDQFTVCYNRKDTTSMREWSTRMDNLLLDVDRLLSCDATLSIGKWLQDARDCGTTVSEKDYYEENARSILTVWGQQGTQLNDYANRGWGGLTRSFYRERWKRFTDGAIAAVSENKPFDEDKFYQDITQFEYNWTLQKDSFPVVSKEDPIQIADSLILKYNIYFTKE
;
A
#
# COMPACT_ATOMS: atom_id res chain seq x y z
N MET A 1 -53.18 -82.15 -8.20
CA MET A 1 -53.02 -80.96 -9.01
C MET A 1 -52.15 -80.03 -8.20
N ASN A 2 -50.84 -80.00 -8.52
CA ASN A 2 -49.85 -79.29 -7.72
C ASN A 2 -49.31 -78.10 -8.53
N HIS A 3 -49.38 -76.93 -7.95
CA HIS A 3 -48.66 -75.75 -8.44
C HIS A 3 -47.46 -75.48 -7.53
N LYS A 4 -46.25 -75.62 -8.06
CA LYS A 4 -45.01 -75.23 -7.43
C LYS A 4 -44.74 -73.72 -7.73
N TYR A 5 -44.59 -72.88 -6.71
CA TYR A 5 -44.11 -71.56 -6.84
C TYR A 5 -42.58 -71.51 -6.77
N LEU A 6 -41.97 -71.01 -7.83
CA LEU A 6 -40.53 -70.76 -7.91
C LEU A 6 -40.27 -69.33 -7.47
N CYS A 7 -39.67 -69.11 -6.31
CA CYS A 7 -39.18 -67.78 -5.86
C CYS A 7 -37.83 -67.52 -6.49
N LEU A 8 -37.78 -66.56 -7.42
CA LEU A 8 -36.53 -65.96 -7.91
C LEU A 8 -36.09 -64.85 -6.95
N LEU A 9 -34.98 -65.05 -6.22
CA LEU A 9 -34.29 -64.01 -5.46
C LEU A 9 -33.46 -63.19 -6.45
N LEU A 10 -33.88 -61.96 -6.76
CA LEU A 10 -33.08 -60.94 -7.40
C LEU A 10 -32.25 -60.24 -6.32
N LEU A 11 -30.92 -60.55 -6.27
CA LEU A 11 -29.94 -59.78 -5.53
C LEU A 11 -29.66 -58.51 -6.34
N PHE A 12 -30.20 -57.36 -5.92
CA PHE A 12 -29.74 -56.05 -6.33
C PHE A 12 -28.43 -55.73 -5.62
N LEU A 13 -27.33 -55.86 -6.32
CA LEU A 13 -26.07 -55.24 -5.95
C LEU A 13 -26.21 -53.72 -6.16
N ILE A 14 -26.54 -52.98 -5.09
CA ILE A 14 -26.40 -51.55 -5.06
C ILE A 14 -24.92 -51.22 -4.96
N VAL A 15 -24.28 -51.02 -6.12
CA VAL A 15 -22.97 -50.35 -6.17
C VAL A 15 -23.26 -48.88 -5.84
N GLY A 16 -23.12 -48.54 -4.60
CA GLY A 16 -23.12 -47.13 -4.14
C GLY A 16 -21.92 -46.43 -4.75
N CYS A 17 -22.09 -45.79 -5.91
CA CYS A 17 -21.23 -44.70 -6.31
C CYS A 17 -21.38 -43.60 -5.25
N GLN A 18 -20.47 -43.56 -4.29
CA GLN A 18 -20.25 -42.32 -3.54
C GLN A 18 -19.80 -41.27 -4.56
N HIS A 19 -20.75 -40.53 -5.10
CA HIS A 19 -20.42 -39.21 -5.66
C HIS A 19 -19.90 -38.37 -4.50
N ASN A 20 -18.59 -38.30 -4.37
CA ASN A 20 -17.92 -37.24 -3.62
C ASN A 20 -18.28 -35.94 -4.35
N THR A 21 -19.41 -35.36 -4.00
CA THR A 21 -19.72 -33.98 -4.41
C THR A 21 -18.70 -33.11 -3.71
N ASP A 22 -17.82 -32.52 -4.50
CA ASP A 22 -16.85 -31.54 -4.02
C ASP A 22 -17.62 -30.32 -3.48
N THR A 23 -17.66 -30.19 -2.15
CA THR A 23 -18.35 -29.14 -1.41
C THR A 23 -17.46 -27.90 -1.16
N SER A 24 -16.28 -27.84 -1.79
CA SER A 24 -15.36 -26.69 -1.66
C SER A 24 -16.05 -25.38 -2.08
N PRO A 25 -15.86 -24.26 -1.33
CA PRO A 25 -16.41 -22.97 -1.70
C PRO A 25 -15.98 -22.52 -3.09
N SER A 26 -16.92 -21.98 -3.87
CA SER A 26 -16.67 -21.58 -5.28
C SER A 26 -15.54 -20.56 -5.41
N VAL A 27 -15.49 -19.55 -4.53
CA VAL A 27 -14.47 -18.49 -4.55
C VAL A 27 -13.04 -19.05 -4.45
N LEU A 28 -12.82 -20.08 -3.62
CA LEU A 28 -11.50 -20.73 -3.51
C LEU A 28 -11.12 -21.54 -4.75
N LYS A 29 -12.09 -22.23 -5.37
CA LYS A 29 -11.88 -22.94 -6.64
C LYS A 29 -11.54 -21.96 -7.76
N GLU A 30 -12.26 -20.85 -7.85
CA GLU A 30 -12.01 -19.80 -8.84
C GLU A 30 -10.65 -19.16 -8.64
N MET A 31 -10.25 -18.87 -7.39
CA MET A 31 -8.92 -18.38 -7.06
C MET A 31 -7.83 -19.37 -7.51
N CYS A 32 -7.95 -20.66 -7.20
CA CYS A 32 -7.01 -21.67 -7.66
C CYS A 32 -6.96 -21.75 -9.20
N GLN A 33 -8.12 -21.64 -9.86
CA GLN A 33 -8.19 -21.66 -11.33
C GLN A 33 -7.49 -20.46 -11.97
N ARG A 34 -7.53 -19.28 -11.32
CA ARG A 34 -6.79 -18.09 -11.79
C ARG A 34 -5.29 -18.23 -11.53
N LEU A 35 -4.92 -18.64 -10.32
CA LEU A 35 -3.53 -18.58 -9.86
C LEU A 35 -2.67 -19.75 -10.41
N PHE A 36 -3.22 -20.97 -10.45
CA PHE A 36 -2.50 -22.17 -10.88
C PHE A 36 -3.43 -23.20 -11.53
N PRO A 37 -3.93 -22.94 -12.74
CA PRO A 37 -4.99 -23.73 -13.40
C PRO A 37 -4.68 -25.22 -13.55
N ARG A 38 -3.40 -25.60 -13.72
CA ARG A 38 -2.98 -27.01 -13.86
C ARG A 38 -3.23 -27.84 -12.59
N HIS A 39 -3.18 -27.21 -11.42
CA HIS A 39 -3.31 -27.86 -10.11
C HIS A 39 -4.60 -27.51 -9.38
N ALA A 40 -5.48 -26.71 -9.97
CA ALA A 40 -6.71 -26.22 -9.30
C ALA A 40 -7.56 -27.38 -8.73
N GLN A 41 -7.65 -28.50 -9.43
CA GLN A 41 -8.42 -29.69 -9.02
C GLN A 41 -7.71 -30.57 -7.96
N SER A 42 -6.47 -30.26 -7.62
CA SER A 42 -5.67 -31.01 -6.63
C SER A 42 -5.94 -30.56 -5.20
N PHE A 43 -6.71 -29.48 -5.00
CA PHE A 43 -7.06 -28.95 -3.70
C PHE A 43 -8.50 -29.26 -3.33
N LEU A 44 -8.71 -29.66 -2.08
CA LEU A 44 -10.03 -29.86 -1.47
C LEU A 44 -10.16 -28.93 -0.27
N PHE A 45 -11.21 -28.13 -0.25
CA PHE A 45 -11.49 -27.17 0.82
C PHE A 45 -12.72 -27.64 1.62
N GLU A 46 -12.60 -27.67 2.94
CA GLU A 46 -13.64 -28.15 3.84
C GLU A 46 -13.84 -27.16 4.99
N LEU A 47 -15.07 -26.68 5.17
CA LEU A 47 -15.42 -25.85 6.31
C LEU A 47 -15.63 -26.72 7.55
N LEU A 48 -14.97 -26.33 8.65
CA LEU A 48 -15.16 -26.93 9.97
C LEU A 48 -16.48 -26.44 10.56
N THR A 49 -17.22 -27.34 11.17
CA THR A 49 -18.56 -27.08 11.73
C THR A 49 -18.60 -27.07 13.25
N ASP A 50 -17.43 -27.12 13.90
CA ASP A 50 -17.37 -27.06 15.36
C ASP A 50 -17.55 -25.61 15.88
N SER A 51 -17.67 -25.44 17.20
CA SER A 51 -17.98 -24.17 17.87
C SER A 51 -16.76 -23.31 18.20
N ILE A 52 -15.60 -23.60 17.67
CA ILE A 52 -14.39 -22.79 17.92
C ILE A 52 -14.39 -21.59 16.98
N GLU A 53 -14.53 -20.39 17.52
CA GLU A 53 -14.65 -19.14 16.75
C GLU A 53 -13.32 -18.64 16.20
N THR A 54 -12.18 -18.85 16.92
CA THR A 54 -10.86 -18.37 16.49
C THR A 54 -10.45 -18.97 15.15
N ASP A 55 -9.95 -18.13 14.27
CA ASP A 55 -9.47 -18.50 12.94
C ASP A 55 -8.39 -19.59 13.02
N ARG A 56 -8.58 -20.64 12.22
CA ARG A 56 -7.65 -21.77 12.15
C ARG A 56 -7.78 -22.54 10.86
N PHE A 57 -6.71 -23.26 10.53
CA PHE A 57 -6.73 -24.21 9.43
C PHE A 57 -5.97 -25.49 9.76
N ILE A 58 -6.31 -26.54 9.03
CA ILE A 58 -5.66 -27.84 9.09
C ILE A 58 -5.27 -28.26 7.68
N LEU A 59 -4.03 -28.71 7.50
CA LEU A 59 -3.52 -29.20 6.23
C LEU A 59 -3.25 -30.69 6.33
N GLU A 60 -3.67 -31.47 5.33
CA GLU A 60 -3.40 -32.90 5.24
C GLU A 60 -3.37 -33.38 3.78
N SER A 61 -2.61 -34.42 3.50
CA SER A 61 -2.67 -35.12 2.23
C SER A 61 -3.70 -36.26 2.30
N SER A 62 -4.56 -36.35 1.28
CA SER A 62 -5.60 -37.38 1.21
C SER A 62 -5.83 -37.80 -0.22
N GLN A 63 -5.59 -39.09 -0.51
CA GLN A 63 -5.85 -39.70 -1.84
C GLN A 63 -5.19 -38.95 -3.02
N GLY A 64 -3.95 -38.49 -2.84
CA GLY A 64 -3.20 -37.76 -3.85
C GLY A 64 -3.63 -36.27 -4.03
N LYS A 65 -4.51 -35.77 -3.14
CA LYS A 65 -4.92 -34.37 -3.09
C LYS A 65 -4.49 -33.70 -1.79
N ILE A 66 -4.41 -32.39 -1.82
CA ILE A 66 -4.16 -31.57 -0.64
C ILE A 66 -5.51 -31.12 -0.09
N ARG A 67 -5.81 -31.55 1.13
CA ARG A 67 -7.03 -31.15 1.85
C ARG A 67 -6.71 -30.04 2.83
N ILE A 68 -7.48 -28.96 2.74
CA ILE A 68 -7.39 -27.80 3.61
C ILE A 68 -8.73 -27.64 4.32
N LYS A 69 -8.70 -27.69 5.66
CA LYS A 69 -9.88 -27.47 6.49
C LYS A 69 -9.73 -26.16 7.24
N GLY A 70 -10.79 -25.37 7.39
CA GLY A 70 -10.78 -24.11 8.11
C GLY A 70 -12.15 -23.73 8.62
N ASN A 71 -12.24 -22.85 9.60
CA ASN A 71 -13.53 -22.44 10.16
C ASN A 71 -14.26 -21.38 9.32
N ASN A 72 -13.58 -20.73 8.39
CA ASN A 72 -14.14 -19.81 7.41
C ASN A 72 -13.30 -19.83 6.11
N ARG A 73 -13.79 -19.15 5.07
CA ARG A 73 -13.12 -19.14 3.74
C ARG A 73 -11.79 -18.40 3.75
N ASN A 74 -11.64 -17.39 4.59
CA ASN A 74 -10.36 -16.67 4.78
C ASN A 74 -9.29 -17.60 5.39
N SER A 75 -9.63 -18.36 6.43
CA SER A 75 -8.75 -19.37 7.03
C SER A 75 -8.36 -20.46 6.05
N LEU A 76 -9.27 -20.88 5.15
CA LEU A 76 -8.96 -21.84 4.08
C LEU A 76 -7.94 -21.27 3.10
N ALA A 77 -8.08 -19.99 2.71
CA ALA A 77 -7.12 -19.29 1.84
C ALA A 77 -5.74 -19.14 2.52
N ALA A 78 -5.70 -18.78 3.80
CA ALA A 78 -4.46 -18.72 4.58
C ALA A 78 -3.78 -20.09 4.68
N GLY A 79 -4.55 -21.16 4.85
CA GLY A 79 -4.05 -22.54 4.80
C GLY A 79 -3.44 -22.89 3.45
N LEU A 80 -4.08 -22.48 2.36
CA LEU A 80 -3.53 -22.64 1.01
C LEU A 80 -2.19 -21.91 0.87
N ASN A 81 -2.11 -20.66 1.29
CA ASN A 81 -0.86 -19.89 1.26
C ASN A 81 0.25 -20.55 2.07
N HIS A 82 -0.08 -21.10 3.25
CA HIS A 82 0.87 -21.83 4.06
C HIS A 82 1.42 -23.06 3.31
N TYR A 83 0.56 -23.81 2.60
CA TYR A 83 0.99 -24.92 1.77
C TYR A 83 1.88 -24.46 0.61
N LEU A 84 1.48 -23.40 -0.11
CA LEU A 84 2.26 -22.86 -1.22
C LEU A 84 3.67 -22.45 -0.78
N LYS A 85 3.78 -21.70 0.32
CA LYS A 85 5.06 -21.20 0.84
C LYS A 85 5.96 -22.32 1.36
N ASN A 86 5.44 -23.21 2.20
CA ASN A 86 6.25 -24.15 2.97
C ASN A 86 6.50 -25.50 2.27
N TYR A 87 5.66 -25.88 1.31
CA TYR A 87 5.79 -27.15 0.58
C TYR A 87 6.11 -26.96 -0.90
N CYS A 88 5.47 -26.00 -1.56
CA CYS A 88 5.70 -25.74 -2.98
C CYS A 88 6.81 -24.74 -3.25
N HIS A 89 7.32 -24.03 -2.24
CA HIS A 89 8.30 -22.95 -2.37
C HIS A 89 7.87 -21.89 -3.39
N THR A 90 6.60 -21.50 -3.32
CA THR A 90 6.03 -20.45 -4.14
C THR A 90 5.05 -19.59 -3.35
N HIS A 91 4.76 -18.39 -3.83
CA HIS A 91 3.77 -17.50 -3.23
C HIS A 91 3.13 -16.62 -4.31
N VAL A 92 2.05 -15.95 -3.96
CA VAL A 92 1.46 -14.89 -4.78
C VAL A 92 2.07 -13.57 -4.33
N SER A 93 2.84 -12.94 -5.21
CA SER A 93 3.41 -11.61 -4.96
C SER A 93 2.43 -10.53 -5.42
N TRP A 94 2.36 -9.41 -4.72
CA TRP A 94 1.55 -8.28 -5.17
C TRP A 94 2.10 -7.57 -6.42
N TYR A 95 3.38 -7.80 -6.75
CA TYR A 95 4.01 -7.25 -7.96
C TYR A 95 3.99 -8.19 -9.17
N ALA A 96 3.87 -9.51 -8.97
CA ALA A 96 3.84 -10.43 -10.08
C ALA A 96 2.43 -10.54 -10.69
N SER A 97 2.32 -10.37 -12.00
CA SER A 97 1.05 -10.52 -12.75
C SER A 97 0.88 -11.91 -13.38
N GLU A 98 1.91 -12.74 -13.33
CA GLU A 98 1.94 -14.06 -13.93
C GLU A 98 1.25 -15.11 -13.07
N ALA A 99 0.83 -16.21 -13.71
CA ALA A 99 0.36 -17.39 -12.97
C ALA A 99 1.46 -17.92 -12.05
N VAL A 100 1.05 -18.45 -10.90
CA VAL A 100 1.98 -18.98 -9.91
C VAL A 100 2.56 -20.30 -10.43
N GLU A 101 3.89 -20.38 -10.54
CA GLU A 101 4.58 -21.62 -10.89
C GLU A 101 4.51 -22.60 -9.73
N MET A 102 4.04 -23.81 -10.02
CA MET A 102 3.89 -24.91 -9.07
C MET A 102 4.78 -26.10 -9.47
N PRO A 103 5.26 -26.90 -8.51
CA PRO A 103 5.90 -28.18 -8.83
C PRO A 103 4.96 -29.10 -9.64
N ASP A 104 5.50 -29.84 -10.63
CA ASP A 104 4.69 -30.75 -11.44
C ASP A 104 3.96 -31.80 -10.58
N VAL A 105 4.61 -32.27 -9.51
CA VAL A 105 4.03 -33.15 -8.48
C VAL A 105 3.94 -32.34 -7.18
N LEU A 106 2.72 -32.20 -6.66
CA LEU A 106 2.51 -31.51 -5.40
C LEU A 106 3.12 -32.29 -4.24
N PRO A 107 3.97 -31.65 -3.40
CA PRO A 107 4.54 -32.28 -2.22
C PRO A 107 3.49 -32.76 -1.24
N GLU A 108 3.67 -34.00 -0.72
CA GLU A 108 2.79 -34.52 0.31
C GLU A 108 3.05 -33.85 1.67
N ILE A 109 1.99 -33.76 2.48
CA ILE A 109 2.05 -33.33 3.86
C ILE A 109 2.24 -34.58 4.73
N PRO A 110 3.44 -34.84 5.31
CA PRO A 110 3.75 -36.08 6.00
C PRO A 110 2.86 -36.38 7.21
N GLN A 111 2.43 -35.31 7.91
CA GLN A 111 1.51 -35.37 9.05
C GLN A 111 0.60 -34.16 9.02
N PRO A 112 -0.64 -34.27 9.50
CA PRO A 112 -1.55 -33.13 9.57
C PRO A 112 -0.93 -31.94 10.32
N VAL A 113 -1.07 -30.73 9.75
CA VAL A 113 -0.56 -29.47 10.32
C VAL A 113 -1.74 -28.68 10.83
N TYR A 114 -1.70 -28.30 12.11
CA TYR A 114 -2.73 -27.52 12.79
C TYR A 114 -2.19 -26.15 13.12
N ILE A 115 -2.79 -25.09 12.59
CA ILE A 115 -2.39 -23.71 12.84
C ILE A 115 -3.61 -22.88 13.23
N ARG A 116 -3.44 -22.07 14.28
CA ARG A 116 -4.44 -21.17 14.83
C ARG A 116 -3.95 -19.73 14.72
N ALA A 117 -4.86 -18.80 14.51
CA ALA A 117 -4.56 -17.38 14.59
C ALA A 117 -4.38 -16.94 16.05
N LYS A 118 -3.51 -15.97 16.28
CA LYS A 118 -3.34 -15.27 17.58
C LYS A 118 -4.34 -14.15 17.75
N CYS A 119 -4.89 -13.64 16.61
CA CYS A 119 -5.95 -12.65 16.55
C CYS A 119 -6.76 -12.85 15.27
N ASP A 120 -8.05 -12.59 15.35
CA ASP A 120 -8.98 -12.82 14.23
C ASP A 120 -9.13 -11.58 13.32
N ASN A 121 -8.75 -10.41 13.81
CA ASN A 121 -8.83 -9.16 13.05
C ASN A 121 -7.45 -8.80 12.49
N ARG A 122 -7.37 -8.76 11.15
CA ARG A 122 -6.15 -8.44 10.42
C ARG A 122 -6.47 -7.36 9.39
N PHE A 123 -6.11 -6.11 9.76
CA PHE A 123 -6.42 -4.91 8.97
C PHE A 123 -5.40 -4.68 7.86
N PHE A 124 -5.86 -4.19 6.70
CA PHE A 124 -4.97 -3.82 5.61
C PHE A 124 -5.43 -2.56 4.87
N LEU A 125 -4.46 -1.81 4.37
CA LEU A 125 -4.54 -0.58 3.60
C LEU A 125 -4.55 0.71 4.44
N ASN A 126 -4.36 1.81 3.73
CA ASN A 126 -4.33 3.18 4.22
C ASN A 126 -5.09 4.04 3.22
N TYR A 127 -5.62 5.18 3.63
CA TYR A 127 -6.23 6.14 2.71
C TYR A 127 -5.28 6.50 1.56
N CYS A 128 -4.02 6.80 1.88
CA CYS A 128 -2.99 7.21 0.90
C CYS A 128 -2.69 6.15 -0.14
N THR A 129 -2.90 4.85 0.15
CA THR A 129 -2.70 3.76 -0.81
C THR A 129 -3.58 3.93 -2.04
N PHE A 130 -4.81 4.45 -1.84
CA PHE A 130 -5.76 4.73 -2.91
C PHE A 130 -5.34 5.89 -3.82
N GLY A 131 -4.37 6.72 -3.42
CA GLY A 131 -3.78 7.78 -4.24
C GLY A 131 -2.41 7.40 -4.81
N TYR A 132 -1.55 6.80 -4.00
CA TYR A 132 -0.18 6.49 -4.40
C TYR A 132 0.00 5.19 -5.18
N THR A 133 -1.01 4.30 -5.18
CA THR A 133 -0.94 3.00 -5.89
C THR A 133 -2.19 2.69 -6.71
N MET A 134 -3.39 2.92 -6.17
CA MET A 134 -4.64 2.36 -6.68
C MET A 134 -5.54 3.30 -7.46
N PRO A 135 -5.24 4.61 -7.70
CA PRO A 135 -6.25 5.54 -8.22
C PRO A 135 -6.75 5.13 -9.61
N TYR A 136 -5.93 4.43 -10.40
CA TYR A 136 -6.24 4.02 -11.77
C TYR A 136 -6.41 2.50 -11.93
N TRP A 137 -6.54 1.78 -10.80
CA TRP A 137 -6.74 0.33 -10.83
C TRP A 137 -8.09 -0.05 -11.40
N LYS A 138 -8.07 -1.16 -12.15
CA LYS A 138 -9.24 -1.83 -12.68
C LYS A 138 -9.52 -3.11 -11.89
N TRP A 139 -10.59 -3.79 -12.27
CA TRP A 139 -11.01 -5.01 -11.57
C TRP A 139 -9.90 -6.07 -11.45
N GLN A 140 -9.11 -6.27 -12.51
CA GLN A 140 -8.06 -7.29 -12.50
C GLN A 140 -6.98 -7.01 -11.45
N ASP A 141 -6.65 -5.74 -11.23
CA ASP A 141 -5.68 -5.32 -10.21
C ASP A 141 -6.26 -5.58 -8.81
N TRP A 142 -7.52 -5.22 -8.60
CA TRP A 142 -8.24 -5.47 -7.36
C TRP A 142 -8.48 -6.95 -7.09
N GLU A 143 -8.89 -7.75 -8.07
CA GLU A 143 -9.09 -9.19 -7.93
C GLU A 143 -7.80 -9.87 -7.45
N ARG A 144 -6.67 -9.49 -8.03
CA ARG A 144 -5.37 -10.00 -7.60
C ARG A 144 -5.00 -9.57 -6.18
N LEU A 145 -5.28 -8.32 -5.79
CA LEU A 145 -5.04 -7.86 -4.42
C LEU A 145 -5.93 -8.59 -3.44
N ILE A 146 -7.20 -8.79 -3.76
CA ILE A 146 -8.12 -9.53 -2.88
C ILE A 146 -7.68 -10.99 -2.71
N ASP A 147 -7.23 -11.64 -3.79
CA ASP A 147 -6.62 -12.97 -3.71
C ASP A 147 -5.37 -12.96 -2.79
N TRP A 148 -4.49 -11.96 -2.92
CA TRP A 148 -3.34 -11.79 -2.03
C TRP A 148 -3.76 -11.53 -0.58
N MET A 149 -4.75 -10.68 -0.34
CA MET A 149 -5.28 -10.41 1.00
C MET A 149 -5.84 -11.69 1.65
N ALA A 150 -6.66 -12.45 0.92
CA ALA A 150 -7.22 -13.71 1.41
C ALA A 150 -6.10 -14.73 1.75
N LEU A 151 -5.12 -14.89 0.87
CA LEU A 151 -3.98 -15.78 1.07
C LEU A 151 -3.14 -15.38 2.29
N ASN A 152 -2.97 -14.09 2.56
CA ASN A 152 -2.24 -13.59 3.73
C ASN A 152 -3.12 -13.43 4.97
N GLY A 153 -4.38 -13.88 4.89
CA GLY A 153 -5.30 -13.92 6.03
C GLY A 153 -5.82 -12.55 6.46
N VAL A 154 -5.86 -11.55 5.57
CA VAL A 154 -6.48 -10.25 5.84
C VAL A 154 -7.99 -10.44 6.03
N THR A 155 -8.54 -9.91 7.11
CA THR A 155 -9.98 -10.02 7.43
C THR A 155 -10.70 -8.68 7.42
N MET A 156 -9.98 -7.55 7.51
CA MET A 156 -10.54 -6.20 7.60
C MET A 156 -9.86 -5.27 6.58
N PRO A 157 -10.18 -5.35 5.28
CA PRO A 157 -9.67 -4.41 4.29
C PRO A 157 -10.34 -3.04 4.42
N LEU A 158 -9.59 -1.94 4.21
CA LEU A 158 -10.17 -0.60 4.05
C LEU A 158 -10.81 -0.50 2.66
N ALA A 159 -12.11 -0.22 2.60
CA ALA A 159 -12.91 -0.29 1.38
C ALA A 159 -13.56 1.06 1.06
N ILE A 160 -12.78 2.04 0.63
CA ILE A 160 -13.19 3.43 0.42
C ILE A 160 -13.29 3.86 -1.05
N THR A 161 -13.11 2.94 -1.99
CA THR A 161 -13.33 3.18 -3.43
C THR A 161 -14.77 3.60 -3.67
N GLY A 162 -15.02 4.53 -4.58
CA GLY A 162 -16.36 4.91 -5.03
C GLY A 162 -17.24 5.65 -4.00
N GLN A 163 -16.69 6.08 -2.85
CA GLN A 163 -17.46 6.87 -1.88
C GLN A 163 -17.90 8.24 -2.46
N GLU A 164 -17.19 8.78 -3.45
CA GLU A 164 -17.53 10.04 -4.10
C GLU A 164 -18.86 9.96 -4.86
N SER A 165 -19.25 8.78 -5.36
CA SER A 165 -20.57 8.58 -5.98
C SER A 165 -21.71 8.72 -4.97
N ILE A 166 -21.50 8.25 -3.73
CA ILE A 166 -22.46 8.41 -2.65
C ILE A 166 -22.54 9.88 -2.22
N TRP A 167 -21.38 10.52 -2.01
CA TRP A 167 -21.32 11.95 -1.70
C TRP A 167 -21.95 12.81 -2.79
N TYR A 168 -21.73 12.48 -4.06
CA TYR A 168 -22.35 13.20 -5.18
C TYR A 168 -23.88 13.19 -5.06
N LYS A 169 -24.49 12.03 -4.78
CA LYS A 169 -25.94 11.91 -4.59
C LYS A 169 -26.42 12.71 -3.39
N VAL A 170 -25.73 12.59 -2.26
CA VAL A 170 -26.06 13.31 -1.02
C VAL A 170 -26.02 14.84 -1.23
N TRP A 171 -24.94 15.36 -1.81
CA TRP A 171 -24.78 16.79 -2.00
C TRP A 171 -25.75 17.38 -3.03
N THR A 172 -26.03 16.64 -4.11
CA THR A 172 -27.06 17.08 -5.08
C THR A 172 -28.46 17.08 -4.49
N ASP A 173 -28.82 16.08 -3.69
CA ASP A 173 -30.09 16.02 -2.96
C ASP A 173 -30.21 17.12 -1.89
N MET A 174 -29.11 17.64 -1.40
CA MET A 174 -29.05 18.77 -0.48
C MET A 174 -29.04 20.13 -1.20
N GLY A 175 -29.09 20.15 -2.53
CA GLY A 175 -29.30 21.35 -3.33
C GLY A 175 -28.05 21.93 -4.00
N LEU A 176 -26.88 21.26 -3.95
CA LEU A 176 -25.71 21.66 -4.72
C LEU A 176 -25.87 21.26 -6.19
N SER A 177 -25.35 22.05 -7.11
CA SER A 177 -25.33 21.73 -8.53
C SER A 177 -24.28 20.63 -8.86
N ASP A 178 -24.45 19.96 -10.01
CA ASP A 178 -23.47 18.99 -10.53
C ASP A 178 -22.04 19.57 -10.55
N GLU A 179 -21.90 20.78 -11.07
CA GLU A 179 -20.60 21.45 -11.17
C GLU A 179 -19.98 21.72 -9.80
N GLN A 180 -20.78 22.19 -8.82
CA GLN A 180 -20.30 22.46 -7.46
C GLN A 180 -19.80 21.19 -6.79
N VAL A 181 -20.58 20.09 -6.88
CA VAL A 181 -20.19 18.83 -6.25
C VAL A 181 -18.94 18.22 -6.88
N ARG A 182 -18.85 18.17 -8.21
CA ARG A 182 -17.68 17.63 -8.88
C ARG A 182 -16.43 18.49 -8.72
N SER A 183 -16.62 19.81 -8.57
CA SER A 183 -15.52 20.75 -8.28
C SER A 183 -15.03 20.66 -6.85
N TYR A 184 -15.88 20.29 -5.89
CA TYR A 184 -15.52 20.07 -4.50
C TYR A 184 -14.50 18.94 -4.32
N PHE A 185 -14.61 17.87 -5.10
CA PHE A 185 -13.63 16.78 -5.08
C PHE A 185 -12.28 17.22 -5.67
N THR A 186 -11.23 16.48 -5.33
CA THR A 186 -9.91 16.60 -5.96
C THR A 186 -9.78 15.70 -7.18
N GLY A 187 -8.66 15.81 -7.90
CA GLY A 187 -8.28 14.82 -8.92
C GLY A 187 -8.08 13.43 -8.30
N PRO A 188 -8.22 12.34 -9.09
CA PRO A 188 -8.28 10.95 -8.59
C PRO A 188 -7.14 10.56 -7.65
N ALA A 189 -5.89 10.83 -8.02
CA ALA A 189 -4.73 10.47 -7.18
C ALA A 189 -4.65 11.30 -5.89
N HIS A 190 -5.39 12.41 -5.77
CA HIS A 190 -5.42 13.29 -4.59
C HIS A 190 -6.66 13.07 -3.71
N LEU A 191 -7.61 12.22 -4.13
CA LEU A 191 -8.82 11.91 -3.34
C LEU A 191 -8.56 11.45 -1.90
N PRO A 192 -7.47 10.72 -1.58
CA PRO A 192 -7.17 10.39 -0.18
C PRO A 192 -7.11 11.60 0.74
N TRP A 193 -6.49 12.68 0.30
CA TRP A 193 -6.34 13.90 1.12
C TRP A 193 -7.63 14.71 1.18
N HIS A 194 -8.46 14.64 0.16
CA HIS A 194 -9.84 15.12 0.23
C HIS A 194 -10.65 14.33 1.27
N ARG A 195 -10.59 12.99 1.23
CA ARG A 195 -11.27 12.08 2.17
C ARG A 195 -10.84 12.30 3.61
N MET A 196 -9.58 12.68 3.84
CA MET A 196 -9.03 13.02 5.15
C MET A 196 -9.23 14.50 5.54
N SER A 197 -10.02 15.27 4.79
CA SER A 197 -10.29 16.69 5.03
C SER A 197 -9.07 17.62 4.96
N ASN A 198 -8.02 17.24 4.21
CA ASN A 198 -6.80 18.03 4.08
C ASN A 198 -6.91 19.13 3.02
N VAL A 199 -7.46 18.79 1.84
CA VAL A 199 -7.49 19.67 0.66
C VAL A 199 -8.74 19.42 -0.18
N ASP A 200 -9.37 20.49 -0.67
CA ASP A 200 -10.52 20.49 -1.56
C ASP A 200 -10.18 21.15 -2.89
N TYR A 201 -10.96 20.91 -3.92
CA TYR A 201 -10.94 21.59 -5.23
C TYR A 201 -9.64 21.41 -6.04
N TRP A 202 -8.65 20.67 -5.58
CA TRP A 202 -7.38 20.54 -6.27
C TRP A 202 -7.50 19.63 -7.51
N GLN A 203 -7.13 20.16 -8.68
CA GLN A 203 -7.28 19.47 -9.99
C GLN A 203 -8.71 18.96 -10.24
N SER A 204 -9.71 19.72 -9.85
CA SER A 204 -11.12 19.51 -10.14
C SER A 204 -11.56 20.17 -11.48
N PRO A 205 -12.75 19.87 -12.02
CA PRO A 205 -13.79 18.99 -11.49
C PRO A 205 -13.51 17.52 -11.79
N LEU A 206 -13.90 16.64 -10.87
CA LEU A 206 -13.84 15.18 -11.09
C LEU A 206 -14.83 14.77 -12.18
N PRO A 207 -14.42 13.97 -13.20
CA PRO A 207 -15.31 13.55 -14.29
C PRO A 207 -16.50 12.71 -13.80
N GLN A 208 -17.67 12.91 -14.40
CA GLN A 208 -18.87 12.12 -14.10
C GLN A 208 -18.69 10.62 -14.42
N SER A 209 -17.93 10.30 -15.45
CA SER A 209 -17.54 8.92 -15.80
C SER A 209 -16.82 8.24 -14.64
N TRP A 210 -15.89 8.95 -13.97
CA TRP A 210 -15.18 8.45 -12.82
C TRP A 210 -16.11 8.01 -11.68
N LEU A 211 -17.08 8.85 -11.31
CA LEU A 211 -18.01 8.56 -10.21
C LEU A 211 -18.77 7.25 -10.48
N LYS A 212 -19.25 7.08 -11.73
CA LYS A 212 -19.97 5.87 -12.12
C LYS A 212 -19.10 4.63 -12.15
N ASP A 213 -17.91 4.72 -12.73
CA ASP A 213 -17.02 3.57 -12.90
C ASP A 213 -16.48 3.09 -11.55
N GLN A 214 -16.19 4.02 -10.62
CA GLN A 214 -15.74 3.68 -9.27
C GLN A 214 -16.86 3.10 -8.40
N GLU A 215 -18.11 3.50 -8.59
CA GLU A 215 -19.26 2.87 -7.92
C GLU A 215 -19.40 1.39 -8.34
N GLU A 216 -19.36 1.11 -9.63
CA GLU A 216 -19.45 -0.27 -10.12
C GLU A 216 -18.24 -1.13 -9.70
N LEU A 217 -17.06 -0.53 -9.70
CA LEU A 217 -15.84 -1.20 -9.20
C LEU A 217 -15.97 -1.57 -7.72
N GLN A 218 -16.44 -0.64 -6.88
CA GLN A 218 -16.61 -0.86 -5.45
C GLN A 218 -17.61 -1.97 -5.15
N LYS A 219 -18.71 -2.07 -5.88
CA LYS A 219 -19.67 -3.18 -5.72
C LYS A 219 -18.99 -4.54 -5.89
N ARG A 220 -18.16 -4.68 -6.92
CA ARG A 220 -17.42 -5.92 -7.19
C ARG A 220 -16.34 -6.20 -6.14
N ILE A 221 -15.64 -5.17 -5.64
CA ILE A 221 -14.65 -5.30 -4.56
C ILE A 221 -15.33 -5.87 -3.32
N LEU A 222 -16.40 -5.23 -2.85
CA LEU A 222 -17.12 -5.64 -1.63
C LEU A 222 -17.73 -7.05 -1.76
N GLU A 223 -18.29 -7.39 -2.91
CA GLU A 223 -18.80 -8.74 -3.18
C GLU A 223 -17.70 -9.77 -3.00
N ARG A 224 -16.53 -9.57 -3.64
CA ARG A 224 -15.42 -10.51 -3.56
C ARG A 224 -14.78 -10.56 -2.17
N GLU A 225 -14.64 -9.45 -1.46
CA GLU A 225 -14.13 -9.43 -0.08
C GLU A 225 -15.05 -10.24 0.85
N ARG A 226 -16.37 -10.03 0.75
CA ARG A 226 -17.37 -10.79 1.52
C ARG A 226 -17.42 -12.28 1.14
N GLU A 227 -17.16 -12.63 -0.13
CA GLU A 227 -17.03 -14.04 -0.54
C GLU A 227 -15.86 -14.75 0.16
N PHE A 228 -14.83 -14.05 0.59
CA PHE A 228 -13.73 -14.57 1.41
C PHE A 228 -13.95 -14.42 2.92
N ASP A 229 -15.18 -14.13 3.38
CA ASP A 229 -15.50 -13.86 4.80
C ASP A 229 -14.68 -12.70 5.39
N MET A 230 -14.29 -11.72 4.57
CA MET A 230 -13.72 -10.46 5.05
C MET A 230 -14.83 -9.52 5.51
N THR A 231 -14.50 -8.62 6.42
CA THR A 231 -15.36 -7.55 6.92
C THR A 231 -14.81 -6.21 6.43
N PRO A 232 -15.23 -5.74 5.23
CA PRO A 232 -14.78 -4.47 4.69
C PRO A 232 -15.08 -3.29 5.62
N VAL A 233 -14.11 -2.37 5.76
CA VAL A 233 -14.29 -1.14 6.52
C VAL A 233 -14.74 -0.05 5.56
N LEU A 234 -16.01 0.33 5.64
CA LEU A 234 -16.63 1.37 4.82
C LEU A 234 -16.43 2.76 5.45
N PRO A 235 -16.43 3.86 4.67
CA PRO A 235 -16.36 5.21 5.23
C PRO A 235 -17.70 5.63 5.84
N ALA A 236 -17.64 6.60 6.77
CA ALA A 236 -18.80 7.36 7.19
C ALA A 236 -18.45 8.86 7.32
N PHE A 237 -19.43 9.70 7.62
CA PHE A 237 -19.26 11.12 7.66
C PHE A 237 -18.43 11.58 8.88
N ALA A 238 -17.30 12.25 8.62
CA ALA A 238 -16.40 12.78 9.65
C ALA A 238 -16.60 14.27 9.94
N GLY A 239 -17.55 14.93 9.24
CA GLY A 239 -17.78 16.36 9.37
C GLY A 239 -17.29 17.24 8.21
N HIS A 240 -16.61 16.65 7.22
CA HIS A 240 -16.08 17.35 6.05
C HIS A 240 -17.19 17.73 5.06
N VAL A 241 -17.35 19.00 4.74
CA VAL A 241 -18.44 19.52 3.91
C VAL A 241 -17.94 20.49 2.83
N PRO A 242 -18.67 20.60 1.69
CA PRO A 242 -18.38 21.66 0.70
C PRO A 242 -18.62 23.07 1.26
N ALA A 243 -17.77 24.03 0.88
CA ALA A 243 -17.93 25.42 1.29
C ALA A 243 -19.29 26.02 0.88
N GLU A 244 -19.81 25.61 -0.28
CA GLU A 244 -21.06 26.05 -0.86
C GLU A 244 -22.29 25.71 0.00
N LEU A 245 -22.17 24.71 0.86
CA LEU A 245 -23.24 24.28 1.76
C LEU A 245 -23.69 25.43 2.68
N LYS A 246 -22.78 26.33 3.06
CA LYS A 246 -23.10 27.52 3.87
C LYS A 246 -24.06 28.48 3.19
N SER A 247 -24.08 28.52 1.86
CA SER A 247 -25.01 29.37 1.11
C SER A 247 -26.43 28.81 1.12
N ILE A 248 -26.57 27.50 1.22
CA ILE A 248 -27.87 26.77 1.28
C ILE A 248 -28.36 26.73 2.71
N TYR A 249 -27.47 26.51 3.68
CA TYR A 249 -27.76 26.42 5.12
C TYR A 249 -27.00 27.53 5.90
N PRO A 250 -27.42 28.82 5.81
CA PRO A 250 -26.64 29.94 6.35
C PRO A 250 -26.49 29.92 7.87
N ASN A 251 -27.37 29.22 8.59
CA ASN A 251 -27.33 29.07 10.04
C ASN A 251 -26.47 27.89 10.52
N ALA A 252 -25.99 27.02 9.62
CA ALA A 252 -25.15 25.91 9.99
C ALA A 252 -23.79 26.36 10.51
N LYS A 253 -23.32 25.71 11.56
CA LYS A 253 -22.00 25.98 12.17
C LYS A 253 -20.93 25.27 11.37
N ILE A 254 -20.47 25.92 10.31
CA ILE A 254 -19.41 25.41 9.42
C ILE A 254 -18.16 26.27 9.64
N TYR A 255 -17.05 25.60 9.99
CA TYR A 255 -15.72 26.17 10.18
C TYR A 255 -14.86 25.95 8.94
N GLN A 256 -14.08 26.94 8.55
CA GLN A 256 -12.98 26.74 7.62
C GLN A 256 -11.78 26.18 8.39
N MET A 257 -11.24 25.06 7.94
CA MET A 257 -10.16 24.36 8.62
C MET A 257 -8.80 25.06 8.42
N SER A 258 -7.77 24.63 9.16
CA SER A 258 -6.41 25.13 8.98
C SER A 258 -5.87 24.83 7.57
N GLN A 259 -4.92 25.65 7.11
CA GLN A 259 -4.23 25.44 5.85
C GLN A 259 -3.37 24.18 5.95
N TRP A 260 -3.40 23.34 4.91
CA TRP A 260 -2.65 22.08 4.86
C TRP A 260 -1.61 22.08 3.74
N GLY A 261 -0.42 21.51 3.98
CA GLY A 261 0.61 21.25 2.97
C GLY A 261 1.14 22.48 2.22
N GLY A 262 0.78 23.70 2.63
CA GLY A 262 1.14 24.94 1.93
C GLY A 262 0.25 25.27 0.74
N PHE A 263 -0.93 24.65 0.62
CA PHE A 263 -1.94 25.02 -0.38
C PHE A 263 -2.56 26.39 -0.07
N ASP A 264 -3.00 27.12 -1.11
CA ASP A 264 -3.68 28.40 -0.97
C ASP A 264 -5.03 28.29 -0.25
N GLU A 265 -5.51 29.44 0.26
CA GLU A 265 -6.78 29.57 0.99
C GLU A 265 -7.99 28.95 0.29
N LYS A 266 -8.06 29.00 -1.05
CA LYS A 266 -9.16 28.44 -1.85
C LYS A 266 -9.27 26.92 -1.80
N TYR A 267 -8.22 26.24 -1.33
CA TYR A 267 -8.16 24.77 -1.23
C TYR A 267 -8.39 24.25 0.20
N ARG A 268 -8.66 25.17 1.14
CA ARG A 268 -8.94 24.78 2.53
C ARG A 268 -10.27 24.07 2.62
N SER A 269 -10.28 23.00 3.39
CA SER A 269 -11.48 22.23 3.71
C SER A 269 -12.39 22.96 4.71
N HIS A 270 -13.62 22.46 4.82
CA HIS A 270 -14.61 22.96 5.76
C HIS A 270 -15.16 21.81 6.60
N PHE A 271 -15.48 22.12 7.86
CA PHE A 271 -15.96 21.16 8.85
C PHE A 271 -17.23 21.68 9.50
N ILE A 272 -18.28 20.85 9.52
CA ILE A 272 -19.51 21.16 10.27
C ILE A 272 -19.40 20.64 11.70
N ASP A 273 -19.82 21.50 12.65
CA ASP A 273 -19.88 21.17 14.08
C ASP A 273 -20.77 19.94 14.30
N PRO A 274 -20.31 18.84 14.92
CA PRO A 274 -21.13 17.68 15.20
C PRO A 274 -22.34 17.94 16.12
N MET A 275 -22.33 19.06 16.86
CA MET A 275 -23.49 19.51 17.64
C MET A 275 -24.53 20.25 16.80
N ASP A 276 -24.27 20.56 15.54
CA ASP A 276 -25.26 21.11 14.62
C ASP A 276 -26.21 20.01 14.15
N SER A 277 -27.51 20.29 14.13
CA SER A 277 -28.52 19.32 13.70
C SER A 277 -28.35 18.86 12.24
N LEU A 278 -27.74 19.72 11.39
CA LEU A 278 -27.45 19.38 10.00
C LEU A 278 -26.39 18.26 9.89
N TYR A 279 -25.45 18.15 10.85
CA TYR A 279 -24.49 17.05 10.90
C TYR A 279 -25.19 15.69 10.88
N GLN A 280 -26.18 15.51 11.74
CA GLN A 280 -26.97 14.29 11.83
C GLN A 280 -27.73 13.99 10.53
N VAL A 281 -28.32 15.01 9.91
CA VAL A 281 -29.03 14.87 8.62
C VAL A 281 -28.07 14.38 7.52
N ILE A 282 -26.87 14.94 7.45
CA ILE A 282 -25.86 14.53 6.46
C ILE A 282 -25.42 13.08 6.71
N GLN A 283 -25.10 12.72 7.96
CA GLN A 283 -24.70 11.37 8.33
C GLN A 283 -25.77 10.33 7.95
N HIS A 284 -27.04 10.59 8.28
CA HIS A 284 -28.15 9.71 7.93
C HIS A 284 -28.26 9.51 6.43
N ARG A 285 -28.29 10.60 5.64
CA ARG A 285 -28.40 10.52 4.18
C ARG A 285 -27.24 9.74 3.57
N PHE A 286 -26.02 9.97 4.07
CA PHE A 286 -24.84 9.27 3.57
C PHE A 286 -24.91 7.77 3.86
N LEU A 287 -25.17 7.37 5.10
CA LEU A 287 -25.22 5.96 5.48
C LEU A 287 -26.40 5.23 4.83
N GLU A 288 -27.57 5.87 4.71
CA GLU A 288 -28.72 5.28 4.01
C GLU A 288 -28.41 5.03 2.54
N GLU A 289 -27.85 6.01 1.83
CA GLU A 289 -27.49 5.84 0.42
C GLU A 289 -26.35 4.83 0.25
N GLN A 290 -25.31 4.88 1.11
CA GLN A 290 -24.24 3.90 1.11
C GLN A 290 -24.74 2.48 1.34
N THR A 291 -25.58 2.28 2.33
CA THR A 291 -26.17 0.96 2.65
C THR A 291 -27.01 0.44 1.49
N LYS A 292 -27.78 1.31 0.84
CA LYS A 292 -28.57 0.94 -0.35
C LYS A 292 -27.71 0.49 -1.53
N VAL A 293 -26.54 1.12 -1.74
CA VAL A 293 -25.66 0.86 -2.90
C VAL A 293 -24.65 -0.24 -2.62
N TYR A 294 -24.06 -0.27 -1.43
CA TYR A 294 -22.92 -1.13 -1.06
C TYR A 294 -23.22 -2.14 0.05
N GLY A 295 -24.37 -2.03 0.72
CA GLY A 295 -24.63 -2.78 1.94
C GLY A 295 -23.86 -2.23 3.14
N THR A 296 -23.79 -3.01 4.22
CA THR A 296 -23.01 -2.67 5.41
C THR A 296 -22.38 -3.89 6.03
N ASP A 297 -21.20 -3.70 6.64
CA ASP A 297 -20.49 -4.68 7.46
C ASP A 297 -20.35 -4.16 8.89
N HIS A 298 -21.08 -3.10 9.23
CA HIS A 298 -21.19 -2.48 10.56
C HIS A 298 -19.90 -1.86 11.11
N ILE A 299 -18.82 -1.77 10.32
CA ILE A 299 -17.56 -1.10 10.72
C ILE A 299 -17.31 0.08 9.78
N TYR A 300 -17.19 1.27 10.38
CA TYR A 300 -17.07 2.53 9.65
C TYR A 300 -15.80 3.28 10.02
N GLY A 301 -14.97 3.57 9.00
CA GLY A 301 -13.78 4.42 9.12
C GLY A 301 -14.18 5.90 9.19
N ILE A 302 -13.84 6.57 10.29
CA ILE A 302 -14.12 7.99 10.51
C ILE A 302 -12.91 8.62 11.19
N ASP A 303 -12.31 9.63 10.57
CA ASP A 303 -11.07 10.25 11.04
C ASP A 303 -11.18 11.78 11.10
N PRO A 304 -11.87 12.35 12.12
CA PRO A 304 -11.94 13.80 12.30
C PRO A 304 -10.56 14.36 12.72
N PHE A 305 -10.21 15.53 12.23
CA PHE A 305 -8.99 16.27 12.61
C PHE A 305 -7.67 15.50 12.36
N ASN A 306 -7.58 14.75 11.28
CA ASN A 306 -6.40 13.89 11.02
C ASN A 306 -5.08 14.69 10.97
N GLU A 307 -5.00 15.70 10.09
CA GLU A 307 -3.84 16.63 9.96
C GLU A 307 -4.27 18.09 9.89
N VAL A 308 -5.48 18.39 10.34
CA VAL A 308 -6.04 19.74 10.43
C VAL A 308 -6.45 20.03 11.87
N ASP A 309 -6.42 21.30 12.23
CA ASP A 309 -6.73 21.72 13.59
C ASP A 309 -8.21 21.52 13.95
N SER A 310 -8.45 21.03 15.16
CA SER A 310 -9.77 21.11 15.78
C SER A 310 -10.16 22.58 15.99
N PRO A 311 -11.43 22.95 15.78
CA PRO A 311 -11.91 24.31 16.07
C PRO A 311 -11.75 24.72 17.55
N ASP A 312 -11.81 23.76 18.47
CA ASP A 312 -11.60 23.93 19.91
C ASP A 312 -10.84 22.74 20.48
N TRP A 313 -9.85 23.00 21.31
CA TRP A 313 -8.98 22.00 21.94
C TRP A 313 -9.33 21.73 23.41
N SER A 314 -10.50 22.18 23.89
CA SER A 314 -10.98 21.82 25.22
C SER A 314 -11.34 20.34 25.27
N GLU A 315 -11.12 19.71 26.43
CA GLU A 315 -11.46 18.29 26.65
C GLU A 315 -12.95 18.05 26.47
N ASP A 316 -13.80 18.97 26.92
CA ASP A 316 -15.26 18.90 26.78
C ASP A 316 -15.71 18.96 25.31
N PHE A 317 -15.10 19.81 24.49
CA PHE A 317 -15.40 19.89 23.06
C PHE A 317 -15.03 18.57 22.37
N LEU A 318 -13.83 18.06 22.61
CA LEU A 318 -13.36 16.81 22.00
C LEU A 318 -14.22 15.61 22.42
N ALA A 319 -14.64 15.53 23.68
CA ALA A 319 -15.58 14.51 24.16
C ALA A 319 -16.95 14.61 23.47
N ASN A 320 -17.48 15.82 23.35
CA ASN A 320 -18.76 16.04 22.66
C ASN A 320 -18.68 15.67 21.18
N VAL A 321 -17.57 16.01 20.50
CA VAL A 321 -17.34 15.64 19.09
C VAL A 321 -17.41 14.12 18.92
N SER A 322 -16.62 13.36 19.69
CA SER A 322 -16.57 11.90 19.53
C SER A 322 -17.90 11.23 19.93
N SER A 323 -18.55 11.70 21.01
CA SER A 323 -19.87 11.20 21.40
C SER A 323 -20.91 11.42 20.30
N LYS A 324 -20.95 12.62 19.70
CA LYS A 324 -21.93 12.98 18.65
C LYS A 324 -21.69 12.25 17.34
N ILE A 325 -20.42 12.06 16.96
CA ILE A 325 -20.07 11.25 15.80
C ILE A 325 -20.60 9.82 16.00
N TYR A 326 -20.31 9.19 17.14
CA TYR A 326 -20.78 7.84 17.42
C TYR A 326 -22.30 7.75 17.50
N GLU A 327 -22.95 8.67 18.22
CA GLU A 327 -24.42 8.72 18.30
C GLU A 327 -25.06 8.78 16.91
N SER A 328 -24.49 9.57 15.99
CA SER A 328 -25.05 9.75 14.65
C SER A 328 -24.96 8.51 13.77
N ILE A 329 -23.91 7.70 13.87
CA ILE A 329 -23.84 6.43 13.15
C ILE A 329 -24.72 5.36 13.80
N HIS A 330 -24.75 5.32 15.14
CA HIS A 330 -25.52 4.34 15.88
C HIS A 330 -27.05 4.50 15.67
N GLN A 331 -27.52 5.71 15.40
CA GLN A 331 -28.93 5.96 15.09
C GLN A 331 -29.37 5.35 13.76
N VAL A 332 -28.46 5.23 12.79
CA VAL A 332 -28.75 4.60 11.49
C VAL A 332 -28.47 3.10 11.55
N ASP A 333 -27.37 2.71 12.18
CA ASP A 333 -26.93 1.33 12.32
C ASP A 333 -26.63 1.01 13.78
N SER A 334 -27.57 0.32 14.46
CA SER A 334 -27.44 -0.01 15.88
C SER A 334 -26.28 -0.98 16.19
N ALA A 335 -25.77 -1.69 15.17
CA ALA A 335 -24.62 -2.57 15.30
C ALA A 335 -23.28 -1.84 15.04
N ALA A 336 -23.32 -0.58 14.62
CA ALA A 336 -22.15 0.19 14.21
C ALA A 336 -20.99 0.12 15.21
N GLN A 337 -19.79 -0.03 14.65
CA GLN A 337 -18.51 0.19 15.29
C GLN A 337 -17.75 1.27 14.51
N TRP A 338 -17.10 2.16 15.21
CA TRP A 338 -16.27 3.21 14.64
C TRP A 338 -14.82 2.73 14.61
N LEU A 339 -14.17 2.75 13.46
CA LEU A 339 -12.75 2.51 13.32
C LEU A 339 -12.04 3.84 13.06
N GLN A 340 -11.03 4.15 13.88
CA GLN A 340 -10.29 5.41 13.84
C GLN A 340 -8.79 5.17 13.74
N MET A 341 -8.10 5.85 12.84
CA MET A 341 -6.63 5.88 12.85
C MET A 341 -6.10 6.79 13.97
N THR A 342 -4.97 6.41 14.55
CA THR A 342 -4.33 7.18 15.62
C THR A 342 -3.17 8.05 15.13
N TRP A 343 -3.06 8.25 13.81
CA TRP A 343 -2.02 9.10 13.21
C TRP A 343 -1.98 10.49 13.83
N MET A 344 -3.12 11.10 14.07
CA MET A 344 -3.25 12.41 14.67
C MET A 344 -2.58 12.50 16.06
N PHE A 345 -2.63 11.44 16.87
CA PHE A 345 -1.98 11.40 18.20
C PHE A 345 -0.45 11.33 18.10
N PHE A 346 0.08 10.80 16.99
CA PHE A 346 1.49 10.81 16.68
C PHE A 346 1.92 12.13 16.02
N TYR A 347 1.15 12.61 15.02
CA TYR A 347 1.46 13.75 14.19
C TYR A 347 1.55 15.07 14.97
N ASP A 348 0.58 15.32 15.85
CA ASP A 348 0.54 16.53 16.67
C ASP A 348 0.43 16.24 18.18
N LYS A 349 1.48 15.64 18.75
CA LYS A 349 1.57 15.34 20.19
C LYS A 349 1.46 16.58 21.08
N LYS A 350 1.69 17.81 20.56
CA LYS A 350 1.58 19.04 21.32
C LYS A 350 0.11 19.41 21.59
N LYS A 351 -0.77 19.15 20.62
CA LYS A 351 -2.20 19.40 20.74
C LYS A 351 -2.93 18.21 21.32
N TRP A 352 -2.61 17.00 20.89
CA TRP A 352 -3.17 15.75 21.41
C TRP A 352 -2.44 15.30 22.69
N THR A 353 -2.70 16.01 23.79
CA THR A 353 -2.18 15.63 25.12
C THR A 353 -2.94 14.43 25.68
N GLN A 354 -2.33 13.72 26.66
CA GLN A 354 -2.97 12.56 27.29
C GLN A 354 -4.41 12.82 27.80
N PRO A 355 -4.70 13.94 28.52
CA PRO A 355 -6.07 14.24 28.95
C PRO A 355 -7.04 14.38 27.77
N ARG A 356 -6.64 15.07 26.69
CA ARG A 356 -7.44 15.26 25.48
C ARG A 356 -7.72 13.96 24.75
N ILE A 357 -6.70 13.11 24.57
CA ILE A 357 -6.87 11.76 23.99
C ILE A 357 -7.87 10.96 24.84
N ARG A 358 -7.68 10.95 26.17
CA ARG A 358 -8.56 10.21 27.08
C ARG A 358 -10.00 10.71 27.01
N SER A 359 -10.20 12.02 27.02
CA SER A 359 -11.53 12.64 26.92
C SER A 359 -12.22 12.29 25.61
N PHE A 360 -11.52 12.38 24.49
CA PHE A 360 -12.02 12.00 23.16
C PHE A 360 -12.40 10.51 23.10
N LEU A 361 -11.55 9.61 23.58
CA LEU A 361 -11.75 8.16 23.47
C LEU A 361 -12.84 7.64 24.43
N LYS A 362 -12.91 8.15 25.64
CA LYS A 362 -13.85 7.67 26.67
C LYS A 362 -15.26 8.21 26.54
N ALA A 363 -15.50 9.14 25.63
CA ALA A 363 -16.85 9.64 25.35
C ALA A 363 -17.66 8.72 24.40
N VAL A 364 -17.00 7.74 23.79
CA VAL A 364 -17.64 6.68 22.99
C VAL A 364 -17.87 5.45 23.89
N PRO A 365 -19.02 4.75 23.79
CA PRO A 365 -19.28 3.56 24.59
C PRO A 365 -18.22 2.47 24.41
N ASP A 366 -17.97 1.69 25.47
CA ASP A 366 -16.97 0.63 25.46
C ASP A 366 -17.18 -0.36 24.30
N ASN A 367 -16.08 -0.79 23.69
CA ASN A 367 -16.04 -1.69 22.52
C ASN A 367 -16.71 -1.17 21.24
N LYS A 368 -17.03 0.11 21.15
CA LYS A 368 -17.63 0.74 19.97
C LYS A 368 -16.66 1.58 19.15
N LEU A 369 -15.48 1.87 19.69
CA LEU A 369 -14.41 2.58 19.01
C LEU A 369 -13.18 1.65 18.92
N ILE A 370 -12.84 1.24 17.70
CA ILE A 370 -11.66 0.43 17.38
C ILE A 370 -10.56 1.38 16.89
N LEU A 371 -9.36 1.27 17.44
CA LEU A 371 -8.25 2.16 17.10
C LEU A 371 -7.22 1.42 16.25
N LEU A 372 -6.78 2.05 15.16
CA LEU A 372 -5.61 1.61 14.43
C LEU A 372 -4.37 2.30 15.03
N ASP A 373 -3.53 1.56 15.77
CA ASP A 373 -2.22 2.08 16.21
C ASP A 373 -1.29 2.14 15.00
N TYR A 374 -1.29 3.28 14.34
CA TYR A 374 -1.06 3.43 12.91
C TYR A 374 0.40 3.27 12.49
N TYR A 375 1.36 3.56 13.38
CA TYR A 375 2.80 3.64 13.05
C TYR A 375 3.67 2.85 14.04
N CYS A 376 3.28 1.63 14.35
CA CYS A 376 3.92 0.83 15.40
C CYS A 376 5.35 0.39 15.10
N ASN A 377 5.76 0.35 13.82
CA ASN A 377 7.17 0.13 13.51
C ASN A 377 8.09 1.26 13.99
N HIS A 378 7.56 2.45 14.26
CA HIS A 378 8.27 3.60 14.83
C HIS A 378 7.81 3.88 16.26
N THR A 379 6.54 4.26 16.46
CA THR A 379 5.97 4.64 17.75
C THR A 379 4.72 3.85 18.05
N GLU A 380 4.68 3.15 19.17
CA GLU A 380 3.53 2.40 19.63
C GLU A 380 2.74 3.27 20.63
N ILE A 381 1.68 3.94 20.17
CA ILE A 381 0.86 4.85 20.96
C ILE A 381 0.11 4.09 22.07
N TRP A 382 -0.24 2.80 21.86
CA TRP A 382 -0.86 1.97 22.88
C TRP A 382 -0.08 1.93 24.19
N ARG A 383 1.25 2.04 24.14
CA ARG A 383 2.12 2.08 25.32
C ARG A 383 2.14 3.44 26.03
N GLU A 384 1.87 4.50 25.25
CA GLU A 384 1.84 5.88 25.77
C GLU A 384 0.47 6.24 26.37
N THR A 385 -0.60 5.47 26.04
CA THR A 385 -2.01 5.77 26.37
C THR A 385 -2.64 4.71 27.28
N GLU A 386 -1.88 4.05 28.14
CA GLU A 386 -2.40 2.98 29.02
C GLU A 386 -3.27 1.97 28.22
N LYS A 387 -2.78 1.51 27.05
CA LYS A 387 -3.51 0.62 26.14
C LYS A 387 -4.83 1.23 25.65
N TYR A 388 -4.78 2.50 25.22
CA TYR A 388 -5.93 3.27 24.76
C TYR A 388 -7.09 3.31 25.77
N TYR A 389 -6.75 3.29 27.07
CA TYR A 389 -7.71 3.33 28.18
C TYR A 389 -8.79 2.25 28.10
N GLY A 390 -8.46 1.08 27.53
CA GLY A 390 -9.34 -0.07 27.38
C GLY A 390 -10.12 -0.16 26.08
N ASN A 391 -9.98 0.80 25.14
CA ASN A 391 -10.59 0.66 23.82
C ASN A 391 -9.87 -0.43 23.01
N PRO A 392 -10.60 -1.22 22.18
CA PRO A 392 -10.01 -2.17 21.24
C PRO A 392 -9.02 -1.50 20.29
N TYR A 393 -7.88 -2.14 20.02
CA TYR A 393 -6.91 -1.58 19.08
C TYR A 393 -6.20 -2.65 18.24
N ILE A 394 -5.83 -2.25 17.03
CA ILE A 394 -5.08 -3.04 16.05
C ILE A 394 -3.68 -2.45 15.95
N TRP A 395 -2.65 -3.26 16.18
CA TRP A 395 -1.26 -2.89 15.98
C TRP A 395 -0.94 -2.88 14.48
N CYS A 396 -0.49 -1.76 13.92
CA CYS A 396 -0.28 -1.61 12.47
C CYS A 396 1.17 -1.30 12.11
N TYR A 397 1.66 -1.97 11.08
CA TYR A 397 2.92 -1.69 10.41
C TYR A 397 2.68 -0.70 9.26
N LEU A 398 3.25 0.51 9.33
CA LEU A 398 3.12 1.50 8.26
C LEU A 398 4.13 1.23 7.13
N GLY A 399 5.41 1.09 7.46
CA GLY A 399 6.47 0.65 6.56
C GLY A 399 7.02 1.70 5.62
N ASN A 400 6.18 2.44 4.88
CA ASN A 400 6.63 3.43 3.90
C ASN A 400 5.75 4.67 3.88
N PHE A 401 6.30 5.74 3.31
CA PHE A 401 5.63 7.02 3.07
C PHE A 401 5.64 7.32 1.57
N GLY A 402 4.50 7.76 1.05
CA GLY A 402 4.34 8.05 -0.37
C GLY A 402 4.50 6.83 -1.30
N GLY A 403 4.71 5.62 -0.77
CA GLY A 403 5.03 4.42 -1.55
C GLY A 403 6.38 4.50 -2.25
N ASN A 404 7.36 5.25 -1.71
CA ASN A 404 8.68 5.40 -2.30
C ASN A 404 9.49 4.09 -2.30
N THR A 405 10.57 4.06 -3.10
CA THR A 405 11.25 2.83 -3.49
C THR A 405 12.56 2.57 -2.74
N MET A 406 12.68 2.94 -1.46
CA MET A 406 13.86 2.61 -0.64
C MET A 406 13.79 1.18 -0.11
N ILE A 407 14.87 0.41 -0.25
CA ILE A 407 15.01 -0.87 0.45
C ILE A 407 15.29 -0.58 1.92
N ALA A 408 14.33 -0.85 2.79
CA ALA A 408 14.41 -0.65 4.23
C ALA A 408 13.41 -1.53 4.98
N GLY A 409 13.65 -1.75 6.27
CA GLY A 409 12.83 -2.56 7.17
C GLY A 409 13.66 -3.17 8.29
N ASN A 410 13.00 -3.76 9.30
CA ASN A 410 13.67 -4.49 10.37
C ASN A 410 12.79 -5.64 10.88
N LEU A 411 13.03 -6.84 10.32
CA LEU A 411 12.26 -8.04 10.65
C LEU A 411 12.37 -8.44 12.11
N ASN A 412 13.56 -8.28 12.72
CA ASN A 412 13.79 -8.64 14.11
C ASN A 412 13.06 -7.70 15.08
N ASP A 413 13.00 -6.41 14.76
CA ASP A 413 12.25 -5.44 15.56
C ASP A 413 10.74 -5.71 15.48
N ILE A 414 10.22 -6.02 14.30
CA ILE A 414 8.81 -6.40 14.10
C ILE A 414 8.47 -7.67 14.90
N ASP A 415 9.29 -8.71 14.78
CA ASP A 415 9.08 -9.96 15.54
C ASP A 415 9.05 -9.71 17.05
N PHE A 416 9.98 -8.89 17.55
CA PHE A 416 10.04 -8.48 18.95
C PHE A 416 8.80 -7.70 19.39
N LYS A 417 8.38 -6.70 18.60
CA LYS A 417 7.21 -5.85 18.92
C LYS A 417 5.90 -6.64 18.91
N ILE A 418 5.71 -7.52 17.94
CA ILE A 418 4.51 -8.37 17.87
C ILE A 418 4.47 -9.37 19.03
N LYS A 419 5.59 -10.00 19.37
CA LYS A 419 5.67 -10.87 20.58
C LYS A 419 5.34 -10.10 21.85
N ARG A 420 5.85 -8.88 21.97
CA ARG A 420 5.55 -7.99 23.10
C ARG A 420 4.08 -7.61 23.14
N LEU A 421 3.47 -7.29 22.01
CA LEU A 421 2.05 -6.96 21.89
C LEU A 421 1.18 -8.08 22.50
N PHE A 422 1.35 -9.32 22.06
CA PHE A 422 0.56 -10.45 22.57
C PHE A 422 0.86 -10.81 24.02
N LYS A 423 2.01 -10.39 24.58
CA LYS A 423 2.36 -10.60 25.99
C LYS A 423 1.87 -9.48 26.90
N GLU A 424 1.94 -8.23 26.44
CA GLU A 424 1.79 -7.05 27.29
C GLU A 424 0.63 -6.13 26.87
N GLY A 425 0.06 -6.33 25.68
CA GLY A 425 -0.94 -5.45 25.08
C GLY A 425 -2.28 -5.40 25.82
N GLY A 426 -2.61 -6.44 26.59
CA GLY A 426 -3.87 -6.55 27.35
C GLY A 426 -4.98 -7.26 26.56
N ASP A 427 -6.12 -7.43 27.21
CA ASP A 427 -7.27 -8.15 26.65
C ASP A 427 -7.98 -7.35 25.54
N ASN A 428 -7.68 -6.07 25.38
CA ASN A 428 -8.21 -5.19 24.34
C ASN A 428 -7.34 -5.12 23.07
N VAL A 429 -6.32 -5.98 22.93
CA VAL A 429 -5.66 -6.21 21.64
C VAL A 429 -6.66 -6.83 20.68
N TYR A 430 -7.11 -6.05 19.69
CA TYR A 430 -8.11 -6.47 18.74
C TYR A 430 -7.52 -7.17 17.53
N GLY A 431 -6.27 -6.83 17.13
CA GLY A 431 -5.66 -7.46 15.98
C GLY A 431 -4.28 -6.95 15.60
N LEU A 432 -3.83 -7.41 14.44
CA LEU A 432 -2.65 -6.94 13.71
C LEU A 432 -3.05 -6.32 12.37
N GLY A 433 -2.19 -5.48 11.80
CA GLY A 433 -2.46 -4.91 10.49
C GLY A 433 -1.27 -4.24 9.85
N ALA A 434 -1.50 -3.72 8.65
CA ALA A 434 -0.56 -2.88 7.92
C ALA A 434 -1.28 -1.71 7.24
N THR A 435 -0.68 -0.53 7.38
CA THR A 435 -1.24 0.77 6.98
C THR A 435 -0.31 1.52 6.03
N LEU A 436 0.25 0.82 5.04
CA LEU A 436 1.20 1.38 4.08
C LEU A 436 0.58 2.51 3.26
N GLU A 437 1.31 3.61 3.06
CA GLU A 437 0.81 4.70 2.21
C GLU A 437 0.77 4.35 0.72
N GLY A 438 1.60 3.42 0.30
CA GLY A 438 1.60 2.92 -1.07
C GLY A 438 2.39 1.62 -1.17
N PHE A 439 2.14 0.82 -2.20
CA PHE A 439 2.93 -0.36 -2.45
C PHE A 439 4.36 0.04 -2.77
N ASP A 440 5.30 -0.59 -2.10
CA ASP A 440 6.72 -0.32 -2.21
C ASP A 440 7.51 -1.58 -2.58
N VAL A 441 8.82 -1.48 -2.57
CA VAL A 441 9.74 -2.54 -2.97
C VAL A 441 10.09 -3.54 -1.86
N ASN A 442 9.37 -3.48 -0.71
CA ASN A 442 9.63 -4.31 0.47
C ASN A 442 8.45 -5.24 0.83
N PRO A 443 7.88 -6.03 -0.11
CA PRO A 443 6.70 -6.85 0.16
C PRO A 443 6.92 -7.86 1.30
N LEU A 444 8.17 -8.30 1.52
CA LEU A 444 8.51 -9.23 2.61
C LEU A 444 8.10 -8.69 3.99
N MET A 445 8.14 -7.38 4.22
CA MET A 445 7.81 -6.79 5.52
C MET A 445 6.34 -6.97 5.87
N TYR A 446 5.47 -6.81 4.88
CA TYR A 446 4.01 -6.94 5.05
C TYR A 446 3.59 -8.40 5.17
N GLU A 447 4.12 -9.29 4.33
CA GLU A 447 3.87 -10.73 4.47
C GLU A 447 4.37 -11.26 5.82
N PHE A 448 5.52 -10.77 6.30
CA PHE A 448 6.04 -11.14 7.62
C PHE A 448 5.09 -10.74 8.75
N VAL A 449 4.51 -9.53 8.70
CA VAL A 449 3.53 -9.07 9.71
C VAL A 449 2.32 -10.01 9.75
N PHE A 450 1.72 -10.33 8.59
CA PHE A 450 0.55 -11.21 8.53
C PHE A 450 0.87 -12.66 8.91
N ASP A 451 2.04 -13.19 8.55
CA ASP A 451 2.47 -14.52 9.00
C ASP A 451 2.65 -14.59 10.52
N ARG A 452 3.00 -13.47 11.19
CA ARG A 452 3.10 -13.39 12.67
C ARG A 452 1.75 -13.35 13.39
N ALA A 453 0.67 -13.12 12.67
CA ALA A 453 -0.68 -13.24 13.23
C ALA A 453 -1.09 -14.71 13.50
N TRP A 454 -0.36 -15.68 12.93
CA TRP A 454 -0.62 -17.10 13.11
C TRP A 454 0.36 -17.74 14.09
N ASP A 455 -0.12 -18.75 14.81
CA ASP A 455 0.71 -19.51 15.76
C ASP A 455 1.52 -20.60 15.05
N TYR A 456 2.52 -20.12 14.31
CA TYR A 456 3.45 -20.97 13.57
C TYR A 456 4.88 -20.71 14.09
N PRO A 457 5.49 -21.70 14.78
CA PRO A 457 6.73 -21.51 15.53
C PRO A 457 7.96 -21.56 14.62
N VAL A 458 8.17 -20.51 13.81
CA VAL A 458 9.37 -20.33 12.98
C VAL A 458 10.18 -19.12 13.43
N THR A 459 11.50 -19.27 13.47
CA THR A 459 12.42 -18.16 13.69
C THR A 459 12.44 -17.23 12.47
N THR A 460 12.91 -15.99 12.66
CA THR A 460 13.08 -15.05 11.54
C THR A 460 14.02 -15.61 10.46
N ASP A 461 15.11 -16.30 10.85
CA ASP A 461 16.03 -16.95 9.88
C ASP A 461 15.39 -18.08 9.07
N GLN A 462 14.52 -18.88 9.69
CA GLN A 462 13.76 -19.91 8.99
C GLN A 462 12.74 -19.27 8.04
N TRP A 463 12.05 -18.23 8.49
CA TRP A 463 11.10 -17.51 7.67
C TRP A 463 11.77 -16.88 6.43
N ILE A 464 12.93 -16.21 6.61
CA ILE A 464 13.66 -15.62 5.47
C ILE A 464 14.20 -16.69 4.51
N THR A 465 14.49 -17.89 5.01
CA THR A 465 14.88 -19.02 4.15
C THR A 465 13.70 -19.48 3.29
N THR A 466 12.51 -19.62 3.87
CA THR A 466 11.27 -19.92 3.13
C THR A 466 10.96 -18.82 2.11
N TRP A 467 11.07 -17.55 2.52
CA TRP A 467 10.92 -16.40 1.62
C TRP A 467 11.84 -16.50 0.41
N ALA A 468 13.14 -16.73 0.64
CA ALA A 468 14.14 -16.88 -0.42
C ALA A 468 13.79 -18.01 -1.40
N MET A 469 13.34 -19.16 -0.89
CA MET A 469 12.89 -20.28 -1.73
C MET A 469 11.66 -19.89 -2.56
N CYS A 470 10.71 -19.19 -1.98
CA CYS A 470 9.53 -18.69 -2.70
C CYS A 470 9.90 -17.70 -3.81
N ARG A 471 10.85 -16.80 -3.57
CA ARG A 471 11.32 -15.84 -4.58
C ARG A 471 12.01 -16.52 -5.76
N GLY A 472 12.75 -17.59 -5.50
CA GLY A 472 13.44 -18.39 -6.53
C GLY A 472 12.61 -19.50 -7.14
N GLY A 473 11.52 -19.92 -6.49
CA GLY A 473 10.72 -21.09 -6.90
C GLY A 473 11.38 -22.42 -6.60
N ALA A 474 12.53 -22.43 -5.90
CA ALA A 474 13.29 -23.65 -5.57
C ALA A 474 14.31 -23.41 -4.46
N GLN A 475 14.85 -24.50 -3.90
CA GLN A 475 16.01 -24.45 -3.01
C GLN A 475 17.29 -24.12 -3.81
N ASP A 476 17.59 -22.86 -3.96
CA ASP A 476 18.87 -22.36 -4.52
C ASP A 476 19.73 -21.78 -3.41
N ALA A 477 20.95 -22.31 -3.25
CA ALA A 477 21.86 -21.90 -2.19
C ALA A 477 22.31 -20.42 -2.31
N ASN A 478 22.42 -19.89 -3.53
CA ASN A 478 22.85 -18.50 -3.74
C ASN A 478 21.74 -17.51 -3.38
N ILE A 479 20.47 -17.84 -3.72
CA ILE A 479 19.32 -17.01 -3.35
C ILE A 479 19.14 -17.00 -1.83
N ILE A 480 19.19 -18.18 -1.19
CA ILE A 480 19.09 -18.31 0.27
C ILE A 480 20.20 -17.50 0.95
N LYS A 481 21.44 -17.60 0.45
CA LYS A 481 22.58 -16.84 0.99
C LYS A 481 22.39 -15.34 0.81
N ALA A 482 21.93 -14.90 -0.37
CA ALA A 482 21.66 -13.49 -0.64
C ALA A 482 20.58 -12.92 0.31
N TRP A 483 19.44 -13.59 0.47
CA TRP A 483 18.36 -13.13 1.33
C TRP A 483 18.70 -13.19 2.82
N ARG A 484 19.48 -14.18 3.27
CA ARG A 484 20.02 -14.17 4.64
C ARG A 484 20.94 -12.97 4.88
N ALA A 485 21.80 -12.62 3.90
CA ALA A 485 22.61 -11.43 3.99
C ALA A 485 21.78 -10.13 3.93
N MET A 486 20.70 -10.09 3.12
CA MET A 486 19.72 -8.99 3.16
C MET A 486 19.14 -8.81 4.57
N HIS A 487 18.68 -9.89 5.22
CA HIS A 487 18.17 -9.84 6.58
C HIS A 487 19.20 -9.33 7.58
N GLN A 488 20.43 -9.86 7.53
CA GLN A 488 21.46 -9.58 8.54
C GLN A 488 22.09 -8.20 8.40
N LYS A 489 22.16 -7.63 7.18
CA LYS A 489 22.94 -6.42 6.90
C LYS A 489 22.10 -5.26 6.40
N ILE A 490 21.01 -5.50 5.71
CA ILE A 490 20.23 -4.48 5.03
C ILE A 490 18.90 -4.21 5.76
N TYR A 491 18.11 -5.25 6.04
CA TYR A 491 16.84 -5.11 6.76
C TYR A 491 17.04 -5.01 8.29
N THR A 492 17.78 -3.98 8.71
CA THR A 492 18.17 -3.75 10.12
C THR A 492 17.65 -2.43 10.68
N LYS A 493 17.00 -1.59 9.84
CA LYS A 493 16.40 -0.31 10.24
C LYS A 493 15.15 -0.03 9.40
N HIS A 494 14.10 0.45 10.05
CA HIS A 494 12.88 0.87 9.36
C HIS A 494 13.10 2.14 8.53
N ALA A 495 12.35 2.25 7.43
CA ALA A 495 12.26 3.49 6.66
C ALA A 495 11.72 4.63 7.52
N THR A 496 12.19 5.83 7.26
CA THR A 496 11.66 7.07 7.82
C THR A 496 10.93 7.87 6.74
N CYS A 497 10.10 8.81 7.15
CA CYS A 497 9.44 9.72 6.22
C CYS A 497 10.46 10.42 5.30
N GLY A 498 10.17 10.49 4.02
CA GLY A 498 11.03 11.11 3.01
C GLY A 498 12.27 10.32 2.64
N GLN A 499 12.41 9.06 3.02
CA GLN A 499 13.58 8.26 2.69
C GLN A 499 13.54 7.79 1.23
N SER A 500 14.53 8.23 0.43
CA SER A 500 14.68 7.89 -0.98
C SER A 500 16.15 8.07 -1.42
N VAL A 501 16.52 7.48 -2.56
CA VAL A 501 17.86 7.68 -3.14
C VAL A 501 18.03 9.09 -3.68
N LEU A 502 19.26 9.63 -3.58
CA LEU A 502 19.58 11.01 -3.96
C LEU A 502 19.25 11.32 -5.43
N MET A 503 19.38 10.37 -6.33
CA MET A 503 19.10 10.58 -7.75
C MET A 503 17.65 11.04 -8.02
N ASN A 504 16.70 10.71 -7.14
CA ASN A 504 15.29 11.10 -7.24
C ASN A 504 15.01 12.50 -6.67
N ALA A 505 15.97 13.09 -5.94
CA ALA A 505 15.80 14.39 -5.29
C ALA A 505 16.01 15.57 -6.23
N ARG A 506 15.49 16.73 -5.83
CA ARG A 506 15.96 18.00 -6.40
C ARG A 506 17.47 18.15 -6.19
N PRO A 507 18.25 18.45 -7.25
CA PRO A 507 19.70 18.52 -7.20
C PRO A 507 20.23 19.53 -6.20
N ARG A 508 21.33 19.20 -5.53
CA ARG A 508 22.08 20.09 -4.65
C ARG A 508 23.55 19.68 -4.58
N LEU A 509 24.45 20.65 -4.36
CA LEU A 509 25.88 20.35 -4.19
C LEU A 509 26.14 19.48 -2.94
N THR A 510 25.43 19.75 -1.85
CA THR A 510 25.57 19.00 -0.59
C THR A 510 24.20 18.80 0.08
N GLY A 511 24.00 17.69 0.76
CA GLY A 511 22.73 17.38 1.42
C GLY A 511 21.58 17.21 0.43
N THR A 512 20.36 17.58 0.83
CA THR A 512 19.15 17.57 0.02
C THR A 512 18.40 18.90 0.13
N LYS A 513 17.63 19.26 -0.91
CA LYS A 513 16.81 20.48 -0.88
C LYS A 513 15.53 20.31 -0.07
N SER A 514 14.95 19.13 -0.12
CA SER A 514 13.64 18.83 0.48
C SER A 514 13.78 17.80 1.60
N TRP A 515 13.01 17.97 2.67
CA TRP A 515 12.87 16.96 3.72
C TRP A 515 12.25 15.64 3.20
N ASN A 516 11.55 15.71 2.07
CA ASN A 516 10.92 14.56 1.43
C ASN A 516 11.91 13.59 0.77
N THR A 517 13.20 13.91 0.72
CA THR A 517 14.21 13.03 0.16
C THR A 517 15.42 12.99 1.06
N ASN A 518 15.49 11.97 1.89
CA ASN A 518 16.64 11.67 2.73
C ASN A 518 17.39 10.46 2.16
N PRO A 519 18.61 10.65 1.61
CA PRO A 519 19.39 9.59 0.98
C PRO A 519 20.21 8.77 1.99
N ASP A 520 20.08 8.99 3.29
CA ASP A 520 20.88 8.30 4.28
C ASP A 520 20.57 6.80 4.28
N ILE A 521 21.60 6.00 4.15
CA ILE A 521 21.57 4.55 4.29
C ILE A 521 22.29 4.15 5.59
N HIS A 522 21.82 3.08 6.22
CA HIS A 522 22.34 2.57 7.49
C HIS A 522 23.20 1.32 7.34
N TYR A 523 23.59 1.01 6.11
CA TYR A 523 24.44 -0.14 5.74
C TYR A 523 25.51 0.30 4.74
N ALA A 524 26.56 -0.52 4.58
CA ALA A 524 27.57 -0.27 3.56
C ALA A 524 27.05 -0.65 2.17
N ASN A 525 27.16 0.24 1.18
CA ASN A 525 26.71 -0.06 -0.19
C ASN A 525 27.44 -1.26 -0.80
N ASN A 526 28.70 -1.51 -0.37
CA ASN A 526 29.45 -2.69 -0.78
C ASN A 526 28.79 -4.01 -0.30
N ASP A 527 28.15 -4.03 0.89
CA ASP A 527 27.40 -5.22 1.33
C ASP A 527 26.25 -5.53 0.38
N LEU A 528 25.49 -4.50 -0.01
CA LEU A 528 24.38 -4.68 -0.96
C LEU A 528 24.89 -5.08 -2.36
N TRP A 529 26.02 -4.53 -2.80
CA TRP A 529 26.70 -4.92 -4.02
C TRP A 529 27.09 -6.41 -4.02
N GLN A 530 27.69 -6.92 -2.95
CA GLN A 530 28.06 -8.33 -2.85
C GLN A 530 26.80 -9.24 -2.84
N ILE A 531 25.71 -8.79 -2.21
CA ILE A 531 24.42 -9.49 -2.21
C ILE A 531 23.87 -9.55 -3.64
N TRP A 532 23.89 -8.46 -4.39
CA TRP A 532 23.45 -8.43 -5.78
C TRP A 532 24.24 -9.41 -6.67
N LYS A 533 25.58 -9.43 -6.51
CA LYS A 533 26.45 -10.41 -7.19
C LYS A 533 26.15 -11.85 -6.80
N GLU A 534 25.84 -12.12 -5.52
CA GLU A 534 25.47 -13.46 -5.06
C GLU A 534 24.15 -13.92 -5.69
N LEU A 535 23.16 -13.03 -5.73
CA LEU A 535 21.85 -13.30 -6.32
C LEU A 535 22.00 -13.66 -7.82
N LEU A 536 22.83 -12.95 -8.57
CA LEU A 536 23.07 -13.19 -9.99
C LEU A 536 23.79 -14.52 -10.31
N LYS A 537 24.31 -15.24 -9.32
CA LYS A 537 24.80 -16.63 -9.56
C LYS A 537 23.66 -17.57 -9.90
N ALA A 538 22.42 -17.27 -9.47
CA ALA A 538 21.21 -18.00 -9.80
C ALA A 538 20.53 -17.55 -11.11
N ARG A 539 21.30 -17.02 -12.06
CA ARG A 539 20.85 -16.39 -13.33
C ARG A 539 19.93 -17.22 -14.22
N ASN A 540 19.87 -18.52 -14.02
CA ASN A 540 19.03 -19.43 -14.82
C ASN A 540 17.57 -19.43 -14.38
N ILE A 541 17.25 -18.82 -13.24
CA ILE A 541 15.87 -18.72 -12.73
C ILE A 541 15.08 -17.74 -13.58
N LYS A 542 13.91 -18.15 -14.02
CA LYS A 542 13.02 -17.37 -14.90
C LYS A 542 11.89 -16.67 -14.15
N LYS A 543 11.67 -17.02 -12.87
CA LYS A 543 10.56 -16.50 -12.08
C LYS A 543 10.55 -14.97 -12.01
N SER A 544 9.38 -14.38 -12.20
CA SER A 544 9.19 -12.92 -12.20
C SER A 544 9.65 -12.26 -10.88
N ASP A 545 9.36 -12.91 -9.75
CA ASP A 545 9.79 -12.44 -8.43
C ASP A 545 11.31 -12.30 -8.30
N PHE A 546 12.06 -13.31 -8.79
CA PHE A 546 13.51 -13.28 -8.81
C PHE A 546 14.05 -12.15 -9.71
N ARG A 547 13.44 -11.98 -10.89
CA ARG A 547 13.82 -10.92 -11.83
C ARG A 547 13.56 -9.54 -11.23
N PHE A 548 12.41 -9.36 -10.56
CA PHE A 548 12.12 -8.15 -9.80
C PHE A 548 13.18 -7.87 -8.74
N ASP A 549 13.59 -8.88 -7.95
CA ASP A 549 14.62 -8.72 -6.91
C ASP A 549 15.97 -8.28 -7.49
N VAL A 550 16.36 -8.83 -8.63
CA VAL A 550 17.59 -8.42 -9.34
C VAL A 550 17.53 -6.95 -9.75
N ILE A 551 16.40 -6.50 -10.31
CA ILE A 551 16.19 -5.10 -10.70
C ILE A 551 16.21 -4.19 -9.47
N ASN A 552 15.44 -4.54 -8.44
CA ASN A 552 15.26 -3.72 -7.25
C ASN A 552 16.56 -3.54 -6.46
N ILE A 553 17.33 -4.60 -6.24
CA ILE A 553 18.62 -4.53 -5.54
C ILE A 553 19.62 -3.74 -6.39
N GLY A 554 19.68 -3.99 -7.69
CA GLY A 554 20.55 -3.24 -8.60
C GLY A 554 20.23 -1.74 -8.63
N ARG A 555 18.96 -1.38 -8.69
CA ARG A 555 18.48 0.01 -8.58
C ARG A 555 18.98 0.68 -7.29
N GLN A 556 18.86 -0.03 -6.16
CA GLN A 556 19.28 0.53 -4.87
C GLN A 556 20.80 0.72 -4.80
N VAL A 557 21.57 -0.28 -5.22
CA VAL A 557 23.05 -0.20 -5.26
C VAL A 557 23.52 0.98 -6.10
N LEU A 558 22.98 1.11 -7.31
CA LEU A 558 23.38 2.17 -8.25
C LEU A 558 22.85 3.54 -7.80
N GLY A 559 21.66 3.60 -7.19
CA GLY A 559 21.14 4.82 -6.59
C GLY A 559 22.01 5.33 -5.42
N ASN A 560 22.56 4.42 -4.62
CA ASN A 560 23.51 4.75 -3.57
C ASN A 560 24.84 5.26 -4.15
N LEU A 561 25.36 4.61 -5.21
CA LEU A 561 26.58 5.03 -5.92
C LEU A 561 26.44 6.43 -6.54
N PHE A 562 25.23 6.83 -6.95
CA PHE A 562 24.98 8.17 -7.46
C PHE A 562 25.32 9.26 -6.43
N SER A 563 25.10 9.02 -5.16
CA SER A 563 25.46 9.96 -4.09
C SER A 563 26.97 10.17 -4.04
N GLU A 564 27.76 9.12 -4.19
CA GLU A 564 29.24 9.22 -4.25
C GLU A 564 29.70 10.03 -5.47
N TYR A 565 29.07 9.85 -6.62
CA TYR A 565 29.39 10.62 -7.83
C TYR A 565 29.08 12.11 -7.67
N ARG A 566 27.94 12.45 -7.08
CA ARG A 566 27.58 13.83 -6.75
C ARG A 566 28.63 14.46 -5.81
N ASP A 567 29.08 13.73 -4.80
CA ASP A 567 30.05 14.22 -3.84
C ASP A 567 31.40 14.50 -4.51
N GLN A 568 31.84 13.65 -5.44
CA GLN A 568 33.05 13.90 -6.25
C GLN A 568 32.89 15.10 -7.18
N PHE A 569 31.71 15.27 -7.80
CA PHE A 569 31.40 16.49 -8.57
C PHE A 569 31.53 17.74 -7.69
N THR A 570 31.01 17.70 -6.46
CA THR A 570 31.07 18.80 -5.50
C THR A 570 32.52 19.13 -5.08
N VAL A 571 33.37 18.11 -4.87
CA VAL A 571 34.82 18.31 -4.62
C VAL A 571 35.47 19.05 -5.77
N CYS A 572 35.16 18.67 -7.01
CA CYS A 572 35.70 19.34 -8.21
C CYS A 572 35.17 20.79 -8.35
N TYR A 573 33.89 21.00 -8.05
CA TYR A 573 33.27 22.34 -8.00
C TYR A 573 34.03 23.28 -7.02
N ASN A 574 34.27 22.80 -5.79
CA ASN A 574 34.98 23.57 -4.76
C ASN A 574 36.43 23.89 -5.17
N ARG A 575 37.05 23.02 -5.98
CA ARG A 575 38.40 23.23 -6.54
C ARG A 575 38.40 24.07 -7.83
N LYS A 576 37.22 24.43 -8.33
CA LYS A 576 37.01 25.12 -9.62
C LYS A 576 37.61 24.34 -10.82
N ASP A 577 37.68 23.03 -10.73
CA ASP A 577 38.20 22.14 -11.78
C ASP A 577 37.03 21.74 -12.73
N THR A 578 36.82 22.59 -13.74
CA THR A 578 35.74 22.40 -14.72
C THR A 578 35.95 21.16 -15.60
N THR A 579 37.16 20.68 -15.79
CA THR A 579 37.44 19.47 -16.56
C THR A 579 36.93 18.24 -15.81
N SER A 580 37.35 18.07 -14.56
CA SER A 580 36.87 16.97 -13.72
C SER A 580 35.38 17.09 -13.42
N MET A 581 34.80 18.30 -13.27
CA MET A 581 33.35 18.50 -13.16
C MET A 581 32.59 17.91 -14.36
N ARG A 582 33.06 18.14 -15.60
CA ARG A 582 32.46 17.57 -16.83
C ARG A 582 32.55 16.05 -16.86
N GLU A 583 33.64 15.47 -16.40
CA GLU A 583 33.81 14.02 -16.31
C GLU A 583 32.79 13.41 -15.31
N TRP A 584 32.68 14.00 -14.11
CA TRP A 584 31.75 13.50 -13.11
C TRP A 584 30.27 13.73 -13.52
N SER A 585 29.95 14.86 -14.15
CA SER A 585 28.62 15.10 -14.74
C SER A 585 28.28 14.03 -15.77
N THR A 586 29.20 13.66 -16.64
CA THR A 586 29.02 12.59 -17.63
C THR A 586 28.82 11.22 -16.96
N ARG A 587 29.55 10.92 -15.88
CA ARG A 587 29.38 9.68 -15.13
C ARG A 587 28.04 9.62 -14.44
N MET A 588 27.59 10.72 -13.85
CA MET A 588 26.23 10.83 -13.24
C MET A 588 25.13 10.61 -14.30
N ASP A 589 25.26 11.24 -15.45
CA ASP A 589 24.28 11.12 -16.56
C ASP A 589 24.20 9.69 -17.08
N ASN A 590 25.33 9.03 -17.31
CA ASN A 590 25.39 7.63 -17.73
C ASN A 590 24.83 6.67 -16.69
N LEU A 591 25.05 6.92 -15.40
CA LEU A 591 24.53 6.10 -14.32
C LEU A 591 22.99 6.17 -14.26
N LEU A 592 22.41 7.37 -14.43
CA LEU A 592 20.96 7.56 -14.51
C LEU A 592 20.34 6.82 -15.69
N LEU A 593 21.01 6.83 -16.86
CA LEU A 593 20.54 6.06 -18.03
C LEU A 593 20.62 4.55 -17.81
N ASP A 594 21.66 4.06 -17.15
CA ASP A 594 21.81 2.64 -16.83
C ASP A 594 20.75 2.16 -15.83
N VAL A 595 20.47 2.97 -14.82
CA VAL A 595 19.38 2.68 -13.84
C VAL A 595 18.03 2.70 -14.54
N ASP A 596 17.76 3.68 -15.39
CA ASP A 596 16.51 3.78 -16.17
C ASP A 596 16.31 2.54 -17.06
N ARG A 597 17.38 2.09 -17.74
CA ARG A 597 17.34 0.88 -18.58
C ARG A 597 17.01 -0.37 -17.77
N LEU A 598 17.61 -0.54 -16.60
CA LEU A 598 17.36 -1.68 -15.70
C LEU A 598 15.90 -1.67 -15.19
N LEU A 599 15.43 -0.52 -14.71
CA LEU A 599 14.07 -0.34 -14.19
C LEU A 599 13.01 -0.58 -15.25
N SER A 600 13.27 -0.19 -16.50
CA SER A 600 12.33 -0.35 -17.62
C SER A 600 12.02 -1.80 -17.97
N CYS A 601 12.72 -2.78 -17.38
CA CYS A 601 12.50 -4.20 -17.59
C CYS A 601 11.35 -4.79 -16.74
N ASP A 602 10.73 -3.99 -15.85
CA ASP A 602 9.58 -4.40 -15.06
C ASP A 602 8.45 -3.37 -15.16
N ALA A 603 7.25 -3.83 -15.50
CA ALA A 603 6.09 -2.96 -15.67
C ALA A 603 5.68 -2.24 -14.38
N THR A 604 5.93 -2.84 -13.21
CA THR A 604 5.60 -2.27 -11.89
C THR A 604 6.58 -1.17 -11.48
N LEU A 605 7.72 -1.09 -12.14
CA LEU A 605 8.75 -0.07 -11.95
C LEU A 605 8.84 0.87 -13.17
N SER A 606 7.72 1.11 -13.86
CA SER A 606 7.65 1.90 -15.09
C SER A 606 6.63 3.02 -15.00
N ILE A 607 7.03 4.24 -15.34
CA ILE A 607 6.11 5.37 -15.52
C ILE A 607 5.13 5.11 -16.67
N GLY A 608 5.56 4.33 -17.69
CA GLY A 608 4.71 3.99 -18.84
C GLY A 608 3.45 3.23 -18.44
N LYS A 609 3.57 2.25 -17.54
CA LYS A 609 2.39 1.51 -17.01
C LYS A 609 1.46 2.46 -16.24
N TRP A 610 2.01 3.27 -15.33
CA TRP A 610 1.25 4.21 -14.52
C TRP A 610 0.45 5.22 -15.35
N LEU A 611 1.08 5.81 -16.38
CA LEU A 611 0.42 6.77 -17.26
C LEU A 611 -0.59 6.10 -18.20
N GLN A 612 -0.29 4.88 -18.67
CA GLN A 612 -1.24 4.12 -19.49
C GLN A 612 -2.50 3.78 -18.69
N ASP A 613 -2.37 3.32 -17.45
CA ASP A 613 -3.51 3.01 -16.58
C ASP A 613 -4.38 4.25 -16.33
N ALA A 614 -3.73 5.40 -16.08
CA ALA A 614 -4.44 6.67 -15.93
C ALA A 614 -5.21 7.05 -17.19
N ARG A 615 -4.59 7.03 -18.36
CA ARG A 615 -5.23 7.33 -19.64
C ARG A 615 -6.37 6.37 -19.96
N ASP A 616 -6.24 5.11 -19.60
CA ASP A 616 -7.26 4.08 -19.83
C ASP A 616 -8.53 4.23 -18.96
N CYS A 617 -8.52 5.12 -17.97
CA CYS A 617 -9.72 5.55 -17.25
C CYS A 617 -10.53 6.58 -18.03
N GLY A 618 -9.93 7.29 -18.99
CA GLY A 618 -10.61 8.32 -19.78
C GLY A 618 -11.34 7.77 -21.00
N THR A 619 -12.54 8.25 -21.25
CA THR A 619 -13.36 7.92 -22.43
C THR A 619 -13.13 8.91 -23.57
N THR A 620 -12.77 10.15 -23.25
CA THR A 620 -12.47 11.22 -24.21
C THR A 620 -10.98 11.61 -24.15
N VAL A 621 -10.49 12.31 -25.18
CA VAL A 621 -9.10 12.82 -25.19
C VAL A 621 -8.87 13.76 -24.00
N SER A 622 -9.83 14.63 -23.69
CA SER A 622 -9.74 15.56 -22.57
C SER A 622 -9.65 14.85 -21.22
N GLU A 623 -10.45 13.79 -21.00
CA GLU A 623 -10.37 12.98 -19.79
C GLU A 623 -9.03 12.25 -19.70
N LYS A 624 -8.55 11.65 -20.80
CA LYS A 624 -7.23 11.00 -20.84
C LYS A 624 -6.10 11.95 -20.48
N ASP A 625 -6.15 13.17 -20.97
CA ASP A 625 -5.16 14.20 -20.70
C ASP A 625 -5.24 14.69 -19.25
N TYR A 626 -6.44 14.82 -18.70
CA TYR A 626 -6.69 15.16 -17.31
C TYR A 626 -6.13 14.09 -16.34
N TYR A 627 -6.42 12.82 -16.59
CA TYR A 627 -5.92 11.73 -15.75
C TYR A 627 -4.40 11.58 -15.83
N GLU A 628 -3.81 11.76 -17.01
CA GLU A 628 -2.36 11.74 -17.17
C GLU A 628 -1.68 12.87 -16.41
N GLU A 629 -2.21 14.09 -16.48
CA GLU A 629 -1.68 15.23 -15.71
C GLU A 629 -1.75 14.98 -14.21
N ASN A 630 -2.87 14.47 -13.72
CA ASN A 630 -3.05 14.10 -12.32
C ASN A 630 -2.06 13.00 -11.89
N ALA A 631 -1.86 11.98 -12.75
CA ALA A 631 -0.92 10.89 -12.52
C ALA A 631 0.55 11.35 -12.49
N ARG A 632 0.93 12.30 -13.37
CA ARG A 632 2.27 12.90 -13.38
C ARG A 632 2.49 13.78 -12.15
N SER A 633 1.48 14.56 -11.77
CA SER A 633 1.53 15.51 -10.65
C SER A 633 1.82 14.82 -9.33
N ILE A 634 1.08 13.79 -8.97
CA ILE A 634 1.18 13.12 -7.66
C ILE A 634 2.59 12.56 -7.37
N LEU A 635 3.32 12.12 -8.39
CA LEU A 635 4.66 11.52 -8.27
C LEU A 635 5.80 12.54 -8.30
N THR A 636 5.52 13.80 -8.68
CA THR A 636 6.55 14.81 -8.93
C THR A 636 6.33 16.09 -8.13
N VAL A 637 5.54 17.02 -8.66
CA VAL A 637 5.26 18.31 -8.01
C VAL A 637 4.25 18.16 -6.86
N TRP A 638 3.47 17.13 -6.88
CA TRP A 638 2.39 16.77 -5.96
C TRP A 638 1.24 17.79 -5.91
N GLY A 639 1.52 19.03 -5.61
CA GLY A 639 0.54 20.12 -5.46
C GLY A 639 0.90 21.37 -6.25
N GLN A 640 0.30 22.49 -5.90
CA GLN A 640 0.60 23.79 -6.52
C GLN A 640 2.02 24.28 -6.21
N GLN A 641 2.51 25.26 -6.98
CA GLN A 641 3.79 25.91 -6.70
C GLN A 641 3.77 26.51 -5.28
N GLY A 642 4.87 26.28 -4.54
CA GLY A 642 5.02 26.76 -3.16
C GLY A 642 4.60 25.74 -2.09
N THR A 643 3.95 24.61 -2.45
CA THR A 643 3.70 23.53 -1.49
C THR A 643 5.01 22.85 -1.09
N GLN A 644 5.01 22.22 0.10
CA GLN A 644 6.17 21.50 0.63
C GLN A 644 6.22 20.03 0.18
N LEU A 645 5.29 19.59 -0.67
CA LEU A 645 5.05 18.18 -1.01
C LEU A 645 5.81 17.72 -2.27
N ASN A 646 6.54 18.62 -2.93
CA ASN A 646 7.36 18.26 -4.09
C ASN A 646 8.28 17.08 -3.75
N ASP A 647 8.33 16.08 -4.63
CA ASP A 647 9.06 14.82 -4.48
C ASP A 647 8.60 13.90 -3.32
N TYR A 648 7.48 14.16 -2.65
CA TYR A 648 7.02 13.33 -1.52
C TYR A 648 6.81 11.87 -1.93
N ALA A 649 6.18 11.64 -3.06
CA ALA A 649 5.88 10.31 -3.59
C ALA A 649 6.80 9.90 -4.74
N ASN A 650 8.06 10.36 -4.72
CA ASN A 650 9.00 10.04 -5.79
C ASN A 650 9.22 8.53 -5.95
N ARG A 651 9.40 8.11 -7.19
CA ARG A 651 9.61 6.71 -7.59
C ARG A 651 10.94 6.54 -8.30
N GLY A 652 11.67 5.48 -7.98
CA GLY A 652 12.74 5.00 -8.83
C GLY A 652 12.16 4.13 -9.94
N TRP A 653 11.62 4.75 -10.99
CA TRP A 653 10.95 4.09 -12.12
C TRP A 653 11.61 4.40 -13.45
N GLY A 654 11.62 3.39 -14.35
CA GLY A 654 12.05 3.57 -15.74
C GLY A 654 11.14 4.57 -16.47
N GLY A 655 11.74 5.37 -17.34
CA GLY A 655 11.12 6.50 -18.01
C GLY A 655 11.07 7.76 -17.14
N LEU A 656 10.64 7.68 -15.86
CA LEU A 656 10.68 8.80 -14.92
C LEU A 656 12.12 9.21 -14.60
N THR A 657 13.00 8.23 -14.36
CA THR A 657 14.44 8.48 -14.13
C THR A 657 15.07 9.22 -15.29
N ARG A 658 14.80 8.80 -16.53
CA ARG A 658 15.34 9.41 -17.75
C ARG A 658 14.77 10.79 -18.05
N SER A 659 13.43 10.95 -17.98
CA SER A 659 12.74 12.15 -18.47
C SER A 659 12.62 13.26 -17.44
N PHE A 660 12.64 12.94 -16.16
CA PHE A 660 12.43 13.90 -15.07
C PHE A 660 13.71 14.10 -14.22
N TYR A 661 14.19 13.05 -13.54
CA TYR A 661 15.32 13.21 -12.62
C TYR A 661 16.63 13.51 -13.35
N ARG A 662 16.92 12.81 -14.44
CA ARG A 662 18.11 13.04 -15.27
C ARG A 662 18.14 14.48 -15.79
N GLU A 663 17.03 15.02 -16.28
CA GLU A 663 16.94 16.39 -16.77
C GLU A 663 17.21 17.42 -15.68
N ARG A 664 16.73 17.18 -14.44
CA ARG A 664 17.03 18.02 -13.29
C ARG A 664 18.53 18.06 -13.00
N TRP A 665 19.16 16.88 -12.88
CA TRP A 665 20.59 16.76 -12.59
C TRP A 665 21.46 17.31 -13.71
N LYS A 666 21.10 17.08 -14.97
CA LYS A 666 21.81 17.64 -16.13
C LYS A 666 21.81 19.16 -16.11
N ARG A 667 20.65 19.80 -15.94
CA ARG A 667 20.53 21.27 -15.84
C ARG A 667 21.33 21.81 -14.66
N PHE A 668 21.35 21.11 -13.54
CA PHE A 668 22.11 21.49 -12.36
C PHE A 668 23.62 21.47 -12.62
N THR A 669 24.14 20.36 -13.13
CA THR A 669 25.57 20.22 -13.38
C THR A 669 26.05 21.16 -14.48
N ASP A 670 25.29 21.34 -15.57
CA ASP A 670 25.61 22.29 -16.65
C ASP A 670 25.66 23.73 -16.11
N GLY A 671 24.68 24.14 -15.29
CA GLY A 671 24.63 25.46 -14.65
C GLY A 671 25.79 25.69 -13.69
N ALA A 672 26.13 24.70 -12.87
CA ALA A 672 27.29 24.78 -11.97
C ALA A 672 28.63 24.88 -12.72
N ILE A 673 28.81 24.11 -13.81
CA ILE A 673 30.02 24.16 -14.68
C ILE A 673 30.10 25.53 -15.35
N ALA A 674 29.01 26.06 -15.89
CA ALA A 674 29.00 27.39 -16.51
C ALA A 674 29.38 28.48 -15.52
N ALA A 675 28.82 28.48 -14.31
CA ALA A 675 29.15 29.45 -13.26
C ALA A 675 30.63 29.44 -12.89
N VAL A 676 31.24 28.23 -12.70
CA VAL A 676 32.68 28.12 -12.42
C VAL A 676 33.52 28.57 -13.62
N SER A 677 33.12 28.29 -14.85
CA SER A 677 33.82 28.70 -16.07
C SER A 677 33.83 30.24 -16.23
N GLU A 678 32.75 30.90 -15.75
CA GLU A 678 32.65 32.37 -15.70
C GLU A 678 33.26 32.97 -14.43
N ASN A 679 33.88 32.15 -13.58
CA ASN A 679 34.42 32.55 -12.28
C ASN A 679 33.40 33.22 -11.35
N LYS A 680 32.14 32.74 -11.40
CA LYS A 680 31.01 33.17 -10.57
C LYS A 680 30.58 32.05 -9.62
N PRO A 681 30.01 32.37 -8.46
CA PRO A 681 29.34 31.34 -7.66
C PRO A 681 28.09 30.82 -8.40
N PHE A 682 27.78 29.56 -8.21
CA PHE A 682 26.53 28.98 -8.72
C PHE A 682 25.35 29.49 -7.88
N ASP A 683 24.34 30.07 -8.55
CA ASP A 683 23.14 30.61 -7.93
C ASP A 683 22.08 29.48 -7.82
N GLU A 684 22.07 28.78 -6.68
CA GLU A 684 21.11 27.70 -6.42
C GLU A 684 19.67 28.23 -6.36
N ASP A 685 19.41 29.43 -5.85
CA ASP A 685 18.04 29.96 -5.73
C ASP A 685 17.44 30.25 -7.12
N LYS A 686 18.23 30.83 -8.02
CA LYS A 686 17.82 30.99 -9.42
C LYS A 686 17.59 29.63 -10.08
N PHE A 687 18.47 28.67 -9.85
CA PHE A 687 18.30 27.30 -10.37
C PHE A 687 16.98 26.70 -9.91
N TYR A 688 16.59 26.85 -8.64
CA TYR A 688 15.33 26.31 -8.15
C TYR A 688 14.09 27.00 -8.73
N GLN A 689 14.17 28.29 -9.06
CA GLN A 689 13.11 28.97 -9.80
C GLN A 689 12.94 28.39 -11.21
N ASP A 690 14.04 28.21 -11.92
CA ASP A 690 14.05 27.69 -13.30
C ASP A 690 13.60 26.22 -13.33
N ILE A 691 14.07 25.38 -12.39
CA ILE A 691 13.71 23.96 -12.35
C ILE A 691 12.25 23.74 -11.97
N THR A 692 11.67 24.59 -11.12
CA THR A 692 10.25 24.53 -10.77
C THR A 692 9.38 24.68 -12.02
N GLN A 693 9.72 25.61 -12.92
CA GLN A 693 8.98 25.75 -14.18
C GLN A 693 9.10 24.50 -15.07
N PHE A 694 10.28 23.89 -15.13
CA PHE A 694 10.47 22.61 -15.86
C PHE A 694 9.59 21.52 -15.27
N GLU A 695 9.56 21.35 -13.94
CA GLU A 695 8.81 20.31 -13.24
C GLU A 695 7.30 20.41 -13.51
N TYR A 696 6.74 21.62 -13.44
CA TYR A 696 5.32 21.84 -13.77
C TYR A 696 5.03 21.65 -15.26
N ASN A 697 5.90 22.10 -16.14
CA ASN A 697 5.74 21.85 -17.58
C ASN A 697 5.80 20.36 -17.91
N TRP A 698 6.59 19.56 -17.15
CA TRP A 698 6.66 18.11 -17.35
C TRP A 698 5.33 17.43 -17.01
N THR A 699 4.56 17.91 -16.04
CA THR A 699 3.24 17.34 -15.73
C THR A 699 2.22 17.53 -16.85
N LEU A 700 2.39 18.55 -17.68
CA LEU A 700 1.53 18.86 -18.82
C LEU A 700 1.93 18.13 -20.12
N GLN A 701 3.10 17.48 -20.14
CA GLN A 701 3.57 16.75 -21.32
C GLN A 701 2.71 15.51 -21.58
N LYS A 702 2.69 15.09 -22.84
CA LYS A 702 1.93 13.91 -23.33
C LYS A 702 2.85 12.90 -24.01
N ASP A 703 4.11 12.84 -23.56
CA ASP A 703 5.08 11.87 -24.06
C ASP A 703 4.65 10.44 -23.74
N SER A 704 4.78 9.55 -24.71
CA SER A 704 4.54 8.14 -24.50
C SER A 704 5.79 7.45 -23.96
N PHE A 705 5.60 6.56 -22.99
CA PHE A 705 6.65 5.73 -22.42
C PHE A 705 6.31 4.25 -22.65
N PRO A 706 7.30 3.40 -22.94
CA PRO A 706 7.07 1.96 -22.97
C PRO A 706 6.57 1.46 -21.59
N VAL A 707 5.59 0.57 -21.60
CA VAL A 707 5.10 -0.09 -20.37
C VAL A 707 6.19 -0.98 -19.78
N VAL A 708 6.89 -1.72 -20.64
CA VAL A 708 8.01 -2.59 -20.24
C VAL A 708 8.98 -2.74 -21.40
N SER A 709 10.27 -2.80 -21.09
CA SER A 709 11.32 -3.13 -22.07
C SER A 709 11.32 -4.63 -22.40
N LYS A 710 11.73 -4.97 -23.63
CA LYS A 710 11.93 -6.36 -24.04
C LYS A 710 13.30 -6.91 -23.68
N GLU A 711 14.18 -6.10 -23.11
CA GLU A 711 15.51 -6.52 -22.70
C GLU A 711 15.48 -7.46 -21.49
N ASP A 712 16.48 -8.30 -21.36
CA ASP A 712 16.60 -9.22 -20.23
C ASP A 712 17.30 -8.51 -19.04
N PRO A 713 16.62 -8.29 -17.90
CA PRO A 713 17.21 -7.63 -16.73
C PRO A 713 18.44 -8.36 -16.18
N ILE A 714 18.53 -9.68 -16.35
CA ILE A 714 19.70 -10.45 -15.90
C ILE A 714 20.95 -10.09 -16.71
N GLN A 715 20.81 -9.99 -18.04
CA GLN A 715 21.91 -9.59 -18.91
C GLN A 715 22.33 -8.14 -18.67
N ILE A 716 21.36 -7.25 -18.44
CA ILE A 716 21.65 -5.86 -18.08
C ILE A 716 22.40 -5.83 -16.76
N ALA A 717 21.92 -6.51 -15.72
CA ALA A 717 22.56 -6.55 -14.41
C ALA A 717 23.99 -7.10 -14.48
N ASP A 718 24.23 -8.19 -15.22
CA ASP A 718 25.58 -8.73 -15.46
C ASP A 718 26.51 -7.66 -16.11
N SER A 719 26.00 -6.94 -17.11
CA SER A 719 26.79 -5.87 -17.78
C SER A 719 27.10 -4.70 -16.84
N LEU A 720 26.13 -4.32 -15.98
CA LEU A 720 26.29 -3.24 -15.01
C LEU A 720 27.27 -3.63 -13.89
N ILE A 721 27.26 -4.89 -13.45
CA ILE A 721 28.28 -5.39 -12.52
C ILE A 721 29.67 -5.27 -13.12
N LEU A 722 29.87 -5.67 -14.36
CA LEU A 722 31.17 -5.51 -15.00
C LEU A 722 31.59 -4.04 -15.11
N LYS A 723 30.65 -3.17 -15.49
CA LYS A 723 30.91 -1.72 -15.67
C LYS A 723 31.30 -1.01 -14.37
N TYR A 724 30.59 -1.32 -13.27
CA TYR A 724 30.72 -0.59 -12.00
C TYR A 724 31.59 -1.29 -10.96
N ASN A 725 32.11 -2.50 -11.21
CA ASN A 725 32.93 -3.27 -10.27
C ASN A 725 34.14 -2.48 -9.73
N ILE A 726 34.71 -1.59 -10.53
CA ILE A 726 35.89 -0.76 -10.18
C ILE A 726 35.61 0.15 -8.94
N TYR A 727 34.36 0.49 -8.66
CA TYR A 727 34.00 1.35 -7.53
C TYR A 727 33.80 0.56 -6.23
N PHE A 728 33.65 -0.77 -6.31
CA PHE A 728 33.38 -1.67 -5.18
C PHE A 728 34.55 -2.61 -4.85
N THR A 729 35.63 -2.55 -5.58
CA THR A 729 36.84 -3.40 -5.39
C THR A 729 38.04 -2.66 -4.81
N LYS A 730 37.89 -1.38 -4.46
CA LYS A 730 38.93 -0.68 -3.73
C LYS A 730 38.83 -1.07 -2.25
N GLU A 731 39.81 -1.87 -1.79
CA GLU A 731 40.07 -2.13 -0.38
C GLU A 731 40.39 -0.84 0.39
#